data_90e0be2cec017fb096557d6007c17154
#
_entry.id   90e0be2cec017fb096557d6007c17154
#
_cell.length_a   1.000
_cell.length_b   1.000
_cell.length_c   1.000
_cell.angle_alpha   90.00
_cell.angle_beta   90.00
_cell.angle_gamma   90.00
#
_symmetry.space_group_name_H-M   'P 1'
#
loop_
_entity.id
_entity.type
_entity.pdbx_description
1 polymer ?
#
loop_
_entity_poly.entity_id
_entity_poly.type
_entity_poly.pdbx_seq_one_letter_code
_entity_poly.pdbx_strand_id
1 'polypeptide(L)'
;MKKIILIFLILSLNSYSQYNISGVIVDNTTMIPIENCKIIDILSKAEVYTDSNGSFSFMSNNKIIVSSPGYETKEVIINRDEHLTIYLIPTINKLEEILVKAASIPIEQKHATDAVSIINKKEIDRGNTIELHPILNKVAGVFMQHATLNTNRIAIRGIGARNLFGTANIRTYFGDIPLTDGNGESSIEDIELASLSKIEIHKGPSSSTYGVGLGGTILLKPTLTNYQESRASLSTSVGSYGLRRTVANVTKGGKKSNFNILYSNNHSDGYRVNNTYDRNTVTITAGVDTDNMNTFSIIASYINLKAGIPSSLNQEDFDTNPRQAAFTWGRSQAFEDIDYGILGITWNHQYSDKYTQYTSLFGSFRNNYEPRPFNILSERSNTLGIRSRILGKHTIHTKELTWNLGGELFFDFYNGRTFDNLYQDFPPGTGSVQGNQLSDLQEKRNYYNLFAETNLKLNNKLRFNLGLHLNQTFFDVNDQFLQDGINSSGTFDFNPIFSPKIGINYVINSNLILFGNIAHGFSTPTTTETLLPEGVFNPDIKPEIGWNYETGVRYKFLKNKIYGSISLYTLRVRDLLVTRRTVEDNFFAINAGKTNHNGIEGEINYTSTKTNYGQLNFYINTSLNMYTFDEFTDLEADFSGNNLTGVPKNIMNLGIDLISEKKFYANLNFQAVGEIPVNDANTVFNDPYELLNGKIGYQNTIKKHWKCNVYIGANNILDKKHASQLQINAIGFGGNAPRYFYPGLPFNIYGGININYRL
;
A
#
# COMPACT_ATOMS: atom_id res chain seq x y z
N MET A 1 21.44 77.21 -18.84
CA MET A 1 22.34 76.07 -18.58
C MET A 1 22.16 75.39 -17.21
N LYS A 2 21.84 76.10 -16.12
CA LYS A 2 21.66 75.43 -14.76
C LYS A 2 20.43 74.53 -14.61
N LYS A 3 19.37 74.65 -15.42
CA LYS A 3 18.15 73.79 -15.34
C LYS A 3 18.25 72.49 -16.16
N ILE A 4 19.17 72.40 -17.13
CA ILE A 4 19.39 71.20 -17.93
C ILE A 4 20.28 70.20 -17.17
N ILE A 5 21.19 70.64 -16.33
CA ILE A 5 22.04 69.79 -15.49
C ILE A 5 21.24 69.08 -14.40
N LEU A 6 20.15 69.68 -13.88
CA LEU A 6 19.31 69.11 -12.86
C LEU A 6 18.41 67.96 -13.42
N ILE A 7 18.02 68.02 -14.70
CA ILE A 7 17.24 66.98 -15.40
C ILE A 7 18.14 65.80 -15.73
N PHE A 8 19.42 65.96 -16.01
CA PHE A 8 20.38 64.90 -16.23
C PHE A 8 20.76 64.15 -14.92
N LEU A 9 20.71 64.85 -13.77
CA LEU A 9 20.98 64.23 -12.44
C LEU A 9 19.80 63.40 -11.90
N ILE A 10 18.57 63.64 -12.37
CA ILE A 10 17.37 62.88 -11.97
C ILE A 10 17.20 61.60 -12.82
N LEU A 11 17.83 61.55 -14.00
CA LEU A 11 17.77 60.35 -14.89
C LEU A 11 18.85 59.30 -14.59
N SER A 12 19.74 59.52 -13.62
CA SER A 12 20.87 58.63 -13.33
C SER A 12 20.73 57.79 -12.08
N LEU A 13 19.53 57.67 -11.47
CA LEU A 13 19.35 56.98 -10.18
C LEU A 13 18.54 55.69 -10.22
N ASN A 14 18.49 55.01 -11.36
CA ASN A 14 17.98 53.63 -11.39
C ASN A 14 19.09 52.63 -11.77
N SER A 15 20.18 52.61 -11.00
CA SER A 15 21.11 51.49 -11.06
C SER A 15 20.53 50.33 -10.24
N TYR A 16 19.79 49.46 -10.87
CA TYR A 16 19.43 48.17 -10.28
C TYR A 16 20.73 47.36 -10.13
N SER A 17 21.08 47.01 -8.89
CA SER A 17 22.15 46.06 -8.62
C SER A 17 21.75 44.70 -9.19
N GLN A 18 22.52 44.18 -10.13
CA GLN A 18 22.35 42.80 -10.61
C GLN A 18 23.32 41.91 -9.85
N TYR A 19 22.83 40.72 -9.48
CA TYR A 19 23.60 39.70 -8.80
C TYR A 19 23.87 38.55 -9.77
N ASN A 20 25.09 38.04 -9.77
CA ASN A 20 25.42 36.82 -10.51
C ASN A 20 25.08 35.63 -9.62
N ILE A 21 24.07 34.89 -10.03
CA ILE A 21 23.62 33.69 -9.31
C ILE A 21 23.88 32.45 -10.13
N SER A 22 24.34 31.43 -9.44
CA SER A 22 24.43 30.08 -9.97
C SER A 22 23.82 29.09 -8.96
N GLY A 23 23.52 27.90 -9.37
CA GLY A 23 23.01 26.93 -8.43
C GLY A 23 22.51 25.66 -9.07
N VAL A 24 21.91 24.83 -8.22
CA VAL A 24 21.27 23.57 -8.63
C VAL A 24 19.83 23.56 -8.13
N ILE A 25 18.91 23.13 -8.98
CA ILE A 25 17.52 22.91 -8.63
C ILE A 25 17.29 21.41 -8.46
N VAL A 26 16.79 21.01 -7.32
CA VAL A 26 16.57 19.60 -6.95
C VAL A 26 15.14 19.37 -6.44
N ASP A 27 14.66 18.17 -6.66
CA ASP A 27 13.42 17.68 -6.03
C ASP A 27 13.60 17.59 -4.53
N ASN A 28 12.75 18.25 -3.76
CA ASN A 28 12.86 18.35 -2.30
C ASN A 28 12.65 17.02 -1.56
N THR A 29 12.05 16.04 -2.22
CA THR A 29 11.78 14.72 -1.62
C THR A 29 12.87 13.71 -1.99
N THR A 30 13.42 13.83 -3.19
CA THR A 30 14.25 12.80 -3.81
C THR A 30 15.71 13.22 -3.97
N MET A 31 15.98 14.52 -3.83
CA MET A 31 17.30 15.15 -4.05
C MET A 31 17.83 14.97 -5.49
N ILE A 32 16.99 14.50 -6.42
CA ILE A 32 17.38 14.37 -7.82
C ILE A 32 17.37 15.76 -8.48
N PRO A 33 18.41 16.12 -9.24
CA PRO A 33 18.42 17.34 -10.04
C PRO A 33 17.24 17.38 -11.02
N ILE A 34 16.67 18.59 -11.19
CA ILE A 34 15.53 18.83 -12.08
C ILE A 34 16.05 19.51 -13.34
N GLU A 35 16.01 18.77 -14.46
CA GLU A 35 16.35 19.28 -15.78
C GLU A 35 15.20 20.12 -16.35
N ASN A 36 15.53 21.09 -17.22
CA ASN A 36 14.57 21.98 -17.90
C ASN A 36 13.65 22.76 -16.96
N CYS A 37 14.11 23.03 -15.72
CA CYS A 37 13.39 23.88 -14.79
C CYS A 37 13.53 25.35 -15.24
N LYS A 38 12.42 26.04 -15.38
CA LYS A 38 12.38 27.45 -15.82
C LYS A 38 12.62 28.38 -14.65
N ILE A 39 13.55 29.29 -14.80
CA ILE A 39 13.88 30.35 -13.85
C ILE A 39 13.64 31.68 -14.53
N ILE A 40 12.84 32.57 -13.93
CA ILE A 40 12.48 33.88 -14.46
C ILE A 40 12.87 34.96 -13.46
N ASP A 41 13.64 35.92 -13.86
CA ASP A 41 13.80 37.16 -13.08
C ASP A 41 12.54 38.01 -13.19
N ILE A 42 11.98 38.44 -12.06
CA ILE A 42 10.68 39.15 -12.05
C ILE A 42 10.75 40.52 -12.67
N LEU A 43 11.87 41.23 -12.54
CA LEU A 43 12.04 42.60 -13.02
C LEU A 43 12.47 42.62 -14.48
N SER A 44 13.55 41.93 -14.84
CA SER A 44 14.10 41.94 -16.20
C SER A 44 13.31 41.05 -17.16
N LYS A 45 12.49 40.12 -16.67
CA LYS A 45 11.82 39.05 -17.44
C LYS A 45 12.78 38.09 -18.15
N ALA A 46 14.08 38.17 -17.83
CA ALA A 46 15.05 37.20 -18.34
C ALA A 46 14.72 35.78 -17.88
N GLU A 47 14.92 34.84 -18.79
CA GLU A 47 14.61 33.41 -18.54
C GLU A 47 15.87 32.56 -18.76
N VAL A 48 16.04 31.56 -17.91
CA VAL A 48 17.05 30.52 -18.07
C VAL A 48 16.43 29.15 -17.69
N TYR A 49 16.99 28.09 -18.23
CA TYR A 49 16.56 26.71 -17.93
C TYR A 49 17.73 25.93 -17.36
N THR A 50 17.45 25.01 -16.43
CA THR A 50 18.47 24.12 -15.89
C THR A 50 18.91 23.07 -16.91
N ASP A 51 20.18 22.70 -16.83
CA ASP A 51 20.76 21.59 -17.59
C ASP A 51 20.36 20.21 -17.02
N SER A 52 20.93 19.12 -17.57
CA SER A 52 20.67 17.74 -17.13
C SER A 52 21.11 17.45 -15.69
N ASN A 53 21.99 18.27 -15.12
CA ASN A 53 22.41 18.19 -13.72
C ASN A 53 21.62 19.14 -12.81
N GLY A 54 20.52 19.74 -13.32
CA GLY A 54 19.72 20.72 -12.61
C GLY A 54 20.43 22.07 -12.40
N SER A 55 21.57 22.29 -13.05
CA SER A 55 22.43 23.47 -12.82
C SER A 55 21.96 24.65 -13.64
N PHE A 56 22.09 25.86 -13.08
CA PHE A 56 21.81 27.13 -13.76
C PHE A 56 22.80 28.21 -13.37
N SER A 57 22.95 29.21 -14.22
CA SER A 57 23.72 30.46 -13.95
C SER A 57 23.14 31.59 -14.76
N PHE A 58 22.82 32.71 -14.12
CA PHE A 58 22.42 33.95 -14.82
C PHE A 58 22.43 35.19 -13.90
N MET A 59 22.22 36.35 -14.48
CA MET A 59 22.14 37.61 -13.75
C MET A 59 20.72 37.95 -13.34
N SER A 60 20.49 38.23 -12.05
CA SER A 60 19.18 38.55 -11.49
C SER A 60 19.18 39.90 -10.74
N ASN A 61 18.02 40.54 -10.72
CA ASN A 61 17.86 41.88 -10.12
C ASN A 61 17.36 41.84 -8.66
N ASN A 62 17.09 40.71 -8.04
CA ASN A 62 16.69 40.60 -6.65
C ASN A 62 15.69 39.43 -6.38
N LYS A 63 14.79 39.11 -7.32
CA LYS A 63 13.77 38.13 -7.09
C LYS A 63 13.54 37.29 -8.33
N ILE A 64 13.64 35.97 -8.14
CA ILE A 64 13.40 35.00 -9.20
C ILE A 64 12.17 34.12 -8.88
N ILE A 65 11.51 33.70 -9.95
CA ILE A 65 10.48 32.65 -9.92
C ILE A 65 11.07 31.40 -10.55
N VAL A 66 11.02 30.32 -9.83
CA VAL A 66 11.47 28.99 -10.27
C VAL A 66 10.26 28.11 -10.45
N SER A 67 10.08 27.55 -11.64
CA SER A 67 8.94 26.71 -11.99
C SER A 67 9.36 25.53 -12.87
N SER A 68 8.82 24.38 -12.58
CA SER A 68 8.95 23.18 -13.42
C SER A 68 7.63 22.42 -13.46
N PRO A 69 7.26 21.79 -14.57
CA PRO A 69 6.10 20.91 -14.62
C PRO A 69 6.17 19.87 -13.49
N GLY A 70 5.06 19.70 -12.74
CA GLY A 70 5.03 18.76 -11.60
C GLY A 70 5.56 19.29 -10.28
N TYR A 71 5.97 20.56 -10.19
CA TYR A 71 6.47 21.17 -8.96
C TYR A 71 5.71 22.46 -8.60
N GLU A 72 5.66 22.77 -7.31
CA GLU A 72 5.18 24.07 -6.84
C GLU A 72 6.11 25.17 -7.30
N THR A 73 5.54 26.23 -7.87
CA THR A 73 6.31 27.41 -8.24
C THR A 73 6.89 28.06 -6.98
N LYS A 74 8.20 28.30 -6.96
CA LYS A 74 8.90 28.88 -5.82
C LYS A 74 9.46 30.26 -6.16
N GLU A 75 9.21 31.22 -5.27
CA GLU A 75 9.85 32.54 -5.33
C GLU A 75 11.09 32.55 -4.42
N VAL A 76 12.21 33.05 -4.94
CA VAL A 76 13.48 33.17 -4.23
C VAL A 76 13.93 34.61 -4.27
N ILE A 77 14.27 35.16 -3.11
CA ILE A 77 14.82 36.53 -3.00
C ILE A 77 16.34 36.42 -3.01
N ILE A 78 16.96 37.23 -3.87
CA ILE A 78 18.40 37.30 -4.10
C ILE A 78 18.90 38.60 -3.49
N ASN A 79 19.86 38.54 -2.58
CA ASN A 79 20.42 39.71 -1.89
C ASN A 79 21.92 39.92 -2.16
N ARG A 80 22.58 38.95 -2.79
CA ARG A 80 24.02 38.98 -3.10
C ARG A 80 24.35 37.94 -4.19
N ASP A 81 25.55 38.02 -4.70
CA ASP A 81 26.12 36.94 -5.52
C ASP A 81 26.24 35.68 -4.70
N GLU A 82 25.57 34.62 -5.12
CA GLU A 82 25.54 33.35 -4.35
C GLU A 82 25.33 32.11 -5.23
N HIS A 83 25.83 31.00 -4.73
CA HIS A 83 25.51 29.69 -5.28
C HIS A 83 24.33 29.07 -4.49
N LEU A 84 23.23 28.81 -5.19
CA LEU A 84 21.95 28.41 -4.56
C LEU A 84 21.66 26.93 -4.79
N THR A 85 21.23 26.24 -3.74
CA THR A 85 20.50 24.99 -3.90
C THR A 85 19.01 25.26 -3.68
N ILE A 86 18.23 25.15 -4.75
CA ILE A 86 16.79 25.44 -4.71
C ILE A 86 16.02 24.13 -4.71
N TYR A 87 15.29 23.89 -3.64
CA TYR A 87 14.44 22.72 -3.49
C TYR A 87 13.04 23.04 -3.99
N LEU A 88 12.55 22.31 -5.01
CA LEU A 88 11.17 22.38 -5.46
C LEU A 88 10.36 21.24 -4.85
N ILE A 89 9.16 21.59 -4.37
CA ILE A 89 8.21 20.63 -3.80
C ILE A 89 7.39 20.06 -4.96
N PRO A 90 7.36 18.73 -5.14
CA PRO A 90 6.52 18.12 -6.18
C PRO A 90 5.05 18.50 -5.99
N THR A 91 4.44 19.07 -7.05
CA THR A 91 2.98 19.25 -7.06
C THR A 91 2.32 17.93 -7.43
N ILE A 92 1.18 17.66 -6.78
CA ILE A 92 0.37 16.47 -7.06
C ILE A 92 -0.46 16.72 -8.33
N ASN A 93 0.19 16.91 -9.47
CA ASN A 93 -0.45 16.87 -10.78
C ASN A 93 -0.28 15.45 -11.36
N LYS A 94 -1.36 14.70 -11.37
CA LYS A 94 -1.50 13.24 -11.49
C LYS A 94 -0.94 12.58 -12.76
N LEU A 95 -0.21 13.22 -13.66
CA LEU A 95 0.14 12.56 -14.92
C LEU A 95 1.53 12.76 -15.48
N GLU A 96 2.25 13.74 -15.05
CA GLU A 96 3.54 14.00 -15.69
C GLU A 96 4.75 13.49 -14.92
N GLU A 97 4.64 13.17 -13.62
CA GLU A 97 5.85 12.91 -12.83
C GLU A 97 5.68 11.98 -11.61
N ILE A 98 4.89 10.97 -11.69
CA ILE A 98 5.00 9.96 -10.65
C ILE A 98 6.09 8.96 -11.06
N LEU A 99 7.30 9.23 -10.62
CA LEU A 99 8.37 8.24 -10.67
C LEU A 99 7.97 7.08 -9.77
N VAL A 100 7.77 5.92 -10.37
CA VAL A 100 7.64 4.67 -9.64
C VAL A 100 9.01 4.32 -9.08
N LYS A 101 9.37 4.90 -7.92
CA LYS A 101 10.68 4.70 -7.27
C LYS A 101 10.80 3.41 -6.49
N ALA A 102 9.67 2.80 -6.19
CA ALA A 102 9.66 1.53 -5.48
C ALA A 102 9.99 0.35 -6.38
N ALA A 103 9.77 0.50 -7.69
CA ALA A 103 10.38 -0.43 -8.63
C ALA A 103 11.90 -0.40 -8.48
N SER A 104 12.52 -1.47 -8.79
CA SER A 104 13.98 -1.58 -8.83
C SER A 104 14.60 -0.48 -9.70
N ILE A 105 13.95 -0.10 -10.78
CA ILE A 105 14.35 0.97 -11.71
C ILE A 105 13.31 2.09 -11.65
N PRO A 106 13.69 3.32 -11.22
CA PRO A 106 12.77 4.46 -11.25
C PRO A 106 12.34 4.77 -12.69
N ILE A 107 11.04 4.66 -12.96
CA ILE A 107 10.43 5.02 -14.24
C ILE A 107 9.16 5.83 -14.03
N GLU A 108 8.84 6.71 -14.96
CA GLU A 108 7.55 7.40 -14.97
C GLU A 108 6.41 6.39 -15.17
N GLN A 109 5.28 6.55 -14.47
CA GLN A 109 4.13 5.65 -14.58
C GLN A 109 3.69 5.44 -16.04
N LYS A 110 3.74 6.47 -16.86
CA LYS A 110 3.37 6.36 -18.29
C LYS A 110 4.25 5.38 -19.07
N HIS A 111 5.46 5.09 -18.60
CA HIS A 111 6.42 4.17 -19.23
C HIS A 111 6.48 2.79 -18.58
N ALA A 112 5.71 2.54 -17.52
CA ALA A 112 5.59 1.21 -16.94
C ALA A 112 4.99 0.21 -17.95
N THR A 113 5.46 -1.01 -17.91
CA THR A 113 5.01 -2.10 -18.80
C THR A 113 3.89 -2.94 -18.20
N ASP A 114 3.53 -2.69 -16.94
CA ASP A 114 2.48 -3.32 -16.15
C ASP A 114 1.44 -2.31 -15.67
N ALA A 115 0.28 -2.80 -15.22
CA ALA A 115 -0.72 -1.97 -14.58
C ALA A 115 -0.25 -1.59 -13.18
N VAL A 116 0.08 -0.32 -13.00
CA VAL A 116 0.48 0.27 -11.71
C VAL A 116 -0.50 1.36 -11.33
N SER A 117 -1.04 1.29 -10.13
CA SER A 117 -1.88 2.34 -9.55
C SER A 117 -1.15 3.03 -8.40
N ILE A 118 -1.33 4.34 -8.29
CA ILE A 118 -0.68 5.17 -7.30
C ILE A 118 -1.72 5.96 -6.54
N ILE A 119 -1.68 5.86 -5.22
CA ILE A 119 -2.49 6.62 -4.28
C ILE A 119 -1.57 7.59 -3.56
N ASN A 120 -1.75 8.87 -3.77
CA ASN A 120 -0.92 9.90 -3.15
C ASN A 120 -1.48 10.37 -1.80
N LYS A 121 -0.68 11.12 -1.03
CA LYS A 121 -1.07 11.63 0.30
C LYS A 121 -2.40 12.38 0.29
N LYS A 122 -2.66 13.18 -0.74
CA LYS A 122 -3.92 13.94 -0.86
C LYS A 122 -5.12 13.01 -0.99
N GLU A 123 -4.98 11.88 -1.66
CA GLU A 123 -6.03 10.85 -1.79
C GLU A 123 -6.21 10.07 -0.48
N ILE A 124 -5.11 9.77 0.22
CA ILE A 124 -5.16 9.17 1.56
C ILE A 124 -5.91 10.10 2.52
N ASP A 125 -5.59 11.40 2.54
CA ASP A 125 -6.15 12.36 3.49
C ASP A 125 -7.60 12.77 3.17
N ARG A 126 -8.11 12.54 1.95
CA ARG A 126 -9.47 12.90 1.56
C ARG A 126 -10.55 12.00 2.10
N GLY A 127 -10.25 10.70 2.23
CA GLY A 127 -11.20 9.70 2.68
C GLY A 127 -11.34 9.63 4.21
N ASN A 128 -11.86 8.52 4.67
CA ASN A 128 -11.72 8.07 6.04
C ASN A 128 -10.22 7.76 6.29
N THR A 129 -9.58 8.49 7.18
CA THR A 129 -8.14 8.32 7.47
C THR A 129 -7.87 7.28 8.55
N ILE A 130 -8.88 6.52 8.95
CA ILE A 130 -8.81 5.52 10.03
C ILE A 130 -8.54 4.14 9.44
N GLU A 131 -9.22 3.82 8.33
CA GLU A 131 -9.20 2.51 7.70
C GLU A 131 -8.54 2.55 6.33
N LEU A 132 -7.79 1.50 6.00
CA LEU A 132 -7.09 1.37 4.73
C LEU A 132 -8.02 0.94 3.58
N HIS A 133 -9.05 0.12 3.88
CA HIS A 133 -9.90 -0.50 2.86
C HIS A 133 -10.63 0.51 1.95
N PRO A 134 -11.16 1.68 2.41
CA PRO A 134 -11.82 2.60 1.50
C PRO A 134 -10.85 3.27 0.52
N ILE A 135 -9.56 3.26 0.86
CA ILE A 135 -8.49 3.84 0.04
C ILE A 135 -8.07 2.84 -1.03
N LEU A 136 -7.81 1.58 -0.65
CA LEU A 136 -7.40 0.53 -1.57
C LEU A 136 -8.51 0.11 -2.52
N ASN A 137 -9.75 0.04 -2.04
CA ASN A 137 -10.90 -0.33 -2.86
C ASN A 137 -11.24 0.67 -3.99
N LYS A 138 -10.65 1.86 -3.99
CA LYS A 138 -10.72 2.79 -5.14
C LYS A 138 -9.90 2.32 -6.33
N VAL A 139 -8.97 1.41 -6.15
CA VAL A 139 -8.08 0.93 -7.20
C VAL A 139 -8.76 -0.21 -7.96
N ALA A 140 -8.91 -0.06 -9.27
CA ALA A 140 -9.45 -1.14 -10.11
C ALA A 140 -8.63 -2.42 -9.98
N GLY A 141 -9.30 -3.56 -9.82
CA GLY A 141 -8.67 -4.87 -9.63
C GLY A 141 -8.21 -5.18 -8.21
N VAL A 142 -8.41 -4.27 -7.25
CA VAL A 142 -8.12 -4.47 -5.82
C VAL A 142 -9.42 -4.54 -5.05
N PHE A 143 -9.54 -5.53 -4.17
CA PHE A 143 -10.68 -5.67 -3.29
C PHE A 143 -10.22 -6.07 -1.88
N MET A 144 -10.35 -5.15 -0.94
CA MET A 144 -10.06 -5.35 0.47
C MET A 144 -11.36 -5.45 1.25
N GLN A 145 -11.58 -6.57 1.90
CA GLN A 145 -12.65 -6.80 2.85
C GLN A 145 -12.14 -6.56 4.28
N HIS A 146 -13.01 -6.24 5.22
CA HIS A 146 -12.65 -6.03 6.63
C HIS A 146 -13.76 -6.53 7.55
N ALA A 147 -13.40 -7.35 8.53
CA ALA A 147 -14.34 -7.85 9.52
C ALA A 147 -14.43 -6.92 10.73
N THR A 148 -13.28 -6.42 11.16
CA THR A 148 -13.09 -5.44 12.22
C THR A 148 -12.02 -4.44 11.79
N LEU A 149 -11.70 -3.46 12.62
CA LEU A 149 -10.65 -2.48 12.30
C LEU A 149 -9.25 -3.11 12.13
N ASN A 150 -9.04 -4.30 12.68
CA ASN A 150 -7.76 -5.04 12.56
C ASN A 150 -7.81 -6.27 11.67
N THR A 151 -8.98 -6.83 11.40
CA THR A 151 -9.10 -8.05 10.60
C THR A 151 -9.49 -7.70 9.18
N ASN A 152 -8.66 -8.06 8.22
CA ASN A 152 -8.89 -7.78 6.81
C ASN A 152 -8.51 -8.97 5.92
N ARG A 153 -8.87 -8.84 4.63
CA ARG A 153 -8.44 -9.72 3.55
C ARG A 153 -8.34 -8.92 2.27
N ILE A 154 -7.18 -8.95 1.63
CA ILE A 154 -6.92 -8.24 0.38
C ILE A 154 -6.83 -9.25 -0.76
N ALA A 155 -7.50 -8.92 -1.87
CA ALA A 155 -7.34 -9.61 -3.14
C ALA A 155 -6.91 -8.62 -4.24
N ILE A 156 -5.95 -9.02 -5.06
CA ILE A 156 -5.60 -8.33 -6.30
C ILE A 156 -5.86 -9.30 -7.46
N ARG A 157 -6.76 -8.93 -8.37
CA ARG A 157 -7.17 -9.78 -9.50
C ARG A 157 -7.62 -11.18 -9.06
N GLY A 158 -8.30 -11.24 -7.90
CA GLY A 158 -8.81 -12.47 -7.31
C GLY A 158 -7.79 -13.29 -6.51
N ILE A 159 -6.49 -13.03 -6.65
CA ILE A 159 -5.46 -13.67 -5.82
C ILE A 159 -5.54 -13.11 -4.41
N GLY A 160 -5.54 -13.99 -3.40
CA GLY A 160 -5.78 -13.67 -2.00
C GLY A 160 -7.26 -13.76 -1.57
N ALA A 161 -8.21 -13.89 -2.50
CA ALA A 161 -9.64 -13.96 -2.16
C ALA A 161 -10.04 -15.24 -1.42
N ARG A 162 -9.28 -16.32 -1.58
CA ARG A 162 -9.54 -17.61 -0.94
C ARG A 162 -8.92 -17.77 0.44
N ASN A 163 -8.07 -16.84 0.85
CA ASN A 163 -7.56 -16.84 2.22
C ASN A 163 -8.67 -16.51 3.21
N LEU A 164 -8.64 -17.13 4.36
CA LEU A 164 -9.66 -16.87 5.39
C LEU A 164 -9.48 -15.47 5.97
N PHE A 165 -8.25 -15.11 6.31
CA PHE A 165 -7.85 -13.83 6.89
C PHE A 165 -6.49 -13.39 6.33
N GLY A 166 -6.12 -12.15 6.61
CA GLY A 166 -4.81 -11.59 6.31
C GLY A 166 -4.61 -11.22 4.84
N THR A 167 -3.39 -10.86 4.53
CA THR A 167 -2.93 -10.50 3.18
C THR A 167 -1.89 -11.52 2.76
N ALA A 168 -2.30 -12.64 2.19
CA ALA A 168 -1.40 -13.63 1.63
C ALA A 168 -1.34 -13.51 0.09
N ASN A 169 -0.29 -14.06 -0.51
CA ASN A 169 -0.06 -14.07 -1.95
C ASN A 169 0.13 -12.66 -2.58
N ILE A 170 0.31 -11.63 -1.73
CA ILE A 170 0.58 -10.24 -2.11
C ILE A 170 1.77 -9.74 -1.30
N ARG A 171 2.85 -9.40 -1.99
CA ARG A 171 4.07 -8.91 -1.34
C ARG A 171 3.90 -7.46 -0.91
N THR A 172 4.27 -7.13 0.31
CA THR A 172 4.14 -5.76 0.84
C THR A 172 5.46 -5.27 1.41
N TYR A 173 5.80 -3.99 1.14
CA TYR A 173 6.98 -3.31 1.69
C TYR A 173 6.58 -1.99 2.34
N PHE A 174 7.24 -1.66 3.44
CA PHE A 174 7.24 -0.31 4.03
C PHE A 174 8.61 0.34 3.80
N GLY A 175 8.68 1.25 2.85
CA GLY A 175 9.96 1.67 2.28
C GLY A 175 10.65 0.51 1.54
N ASP A 176 11.83 0.12 2.01
CA ASP A 176 12.59 -1.05 1.51
C ASP A 176 12.51 -2.26 2.47
N ILE A 177 11.65 -2.20 3.49
CA ILE A 177 11.50 -3.25 4.50
C ILE A 177 10.29 -4.12 4.13
N PRO A 178 10.43 -5.45 3.97
CA PRO A 178 9.29 -6.33 3.76
C PRO A 178 8.41 -6.36 5.03
N LEU A 179 7.08 -6.18 4.83
CA LEU A 179 6.07 -6.45 5.84
C LEU A 179 5.54 -7.88 5.73
N THR A 180 5.88 -8.56 4.64
CA THR A 180 5.56 -9.96 4.42
C THR A 180 6.54 -10.82 5.21
N ASP A 181 6.02 -11.62 6.09
CA ASP A 181 6.81 -12.54 6.93
C ASP A 181 7.31 -13.77 6.16
N GLY A 182 7.97 -14.70 6.85
CA GLY A 182 8.47 -15.93 6.27
C GLY A 182 7.36 -16.89 5.80
N ASN A 183 6.16 -16.71 6.30
CA ASN A 183 4.97 -17.50 5.94
C ASN A 183 4.21 -16.96 4.72
N GLY A 184 4.65 -15.83 4.15
CA GLY A 184 4.01 -15.21 2.99
C GLY A 184 2.84 -14.29 3.33
N GLU A 185 2.57 -14.02 4.60
CA GLU A 185 1.53 -13.12 5.06
C GLU A 185 2.05 -11.70 5.27
N SER A 186 1.22 -10.70 4.99
CA SER A 186 1.56 -9.29 5.12
C SER A 186 0.62 -8.57 6.08
N SER A 187 1.17 -7.95 7.11
CA SER A 187 0.43 -7.17 8.11
C SER A 187 0.29 -5.71 7.67
N ILE A 188 -0.46 -5.47 6.59
CA ILE A 188 -0.62 -4.12 6.00
C ILE A 188 -1.42 -3.19 6.91
N GLU A 189 -2.35 -3.72 7.69
CA GLU A 189 -3.19 -2.99 8.67
C GLU A 189 -2.38 -2.42 9.82
N ASP A 190 -1.22 -2.99 10.10
CA ASP A 190 -0.35 -2.52 11.18
C ASP A 190 0.31 -1.17 10.85
N ILE A 191 0.27 -0.72 9.60
CA ILE A 191 0.89 0.55 9.22
C ILE A 191 -0.09 1.71 9.40
N GLU A 192 0.33 2.73 10.17
CA GLU A 192 -0.44 3.95 10.40
C GLU A 192 -0.53 4.80 9.11
N LEU A 193 -1.75 5.05 8.63
CA LEU A 193 -2.00 5.80 7.39
C LEU A 193 -1.41 7.21 7.39
N ALA A 194 -1.36 7.86 8.55
CA ALA A 194 -0.78 9.18 8.68
C ALA A 194 0.74 9.19 8.43
N SER A 195 1.41 8.03 8.61
CA SER A 195 2.84 7.87 8.32
C SER A 195 3.17 7.76 6.84
N LEU A 196 2.15 7.53 5.97
CA LEU A 196 2.33 7.29 4.56
C LEU A 196 2.29 8.57 3.74
N SER A 197 3.18 8.71 2.78
CA SER A 197 3.18 9.74 1.74
C SER A 197 2.51 9.26 0.44
N LYS A 198 2.62 7.95 0.14
CA LYS A 198 2.14 7.34 -1.10
C LYS A 198 1.98 5.84 -0.93
N ILE A 199 1.04 5.24 -1.67
CA ILE A 199 0.89 3.80 -1.83
C ILE A 199 1.01 3.50 -3.33
N GLU A 200 1.89 2.56 -3.71
CA GLU A 200 2.01 2.07 -5.08
C GLU A 200 1.55 0.62 -5.12
N ILE A 201 0.73 0.26 -6.10
CA ILE A 201 0.17 -1.08 -6.25
C ILE A 201 0.52 -1.57 -7.64
N HIS A 202 1.38 -2.58 -7.70
CA HIS A 202 1.72 -3.33 -8.90
C HIS A 202 0.78 -4.52 -8.99
N LYS A 203 -0.07 -4.56 -10.01
CA LYS A 203 -1.12 -5.57 -10.16
C LYS A 203 -0.64 -6.74 -11.02
N GLY A 204 -0.95 -7.96 -10.58
CA GLY A 204 -0.43 -9.19 -11.17
C GLY A 204 1.02 -9.49 -10.75
N PRO A 205 1.60 -10.60 -11.18
CA PRO A 205 2.92 -11.03 -10.78
C PRO A 205 3.99 -9.98 -11.02
N SER A 206 4.59 -9.48 -9.95
CA SER A 206 5.77 -8.61 -9.96
C SER A 206 7.00 -9.32 -9.38
N SER A 207 6.99 -10.65 -9.48
CA SER A 207 7.99 -11.55 -8.89
C SER A 207 9.39 -11.30 -9.43
N SER A 208 9.52 -10.79 -10.66
CA SER A 208 10.85 -10.45 -11.23
C SER A 208 11.65 -9.43 -10.39
N THR A 209 11.03 -8.75 -9.44
CA THR A 209 11.69 -7.75 -8.59
C THR A 209 11.50 -8.03 -7.10
N TYR A 210 10.31 -8.56 -6.72
CA TYR A 210 9.88 -8.63 -5.33
C TYR A 210 9.73 -10.05 -4.79
N GLY A 211 9.86 -11.07 -5.61
CA GLY A 211 9.80 -12.48 -5.22
C GLY A 211 8.38 -13.00 -5.08
N VAL A 212 8.11 -13.68 -3.98
CA VAL A 212 6.78 -14.24 -3.66
C VAL A 212 5.70 -13.15 -3.77
N GLY A 213 4.58 -13.45 -4.43
CA GLY A 213 3.47 -12.51 -4.58
C GLY A 213 2.80 -12.65 -5.93
N LEU A 214 2.03 -13.75 -6.12
CA LEU A 214 1.31 -14.05 -7.34
C LEU A 214 0.27 -12.97 -7.70
N GLY A 215 -0.39 -12.37 -6.70
CA GLY A 215 -1.37 -11.29 -6.87
C GLY A 215 -0.75 -9.94 -7.20
N GLY A 216 0.48 -9.69 -6.77
CA GLY A 216 1.14 -8.42 -6.98
C GLY A 216 1.94 -7.92 -5.78
N THR A 217 2.26 -6.63 -5.82
CA THR A 217 3.06 -5.99 -4.77
C THR A 217 2.45 -4.65 -4.36
N ILE A 218 2.38 -4.41 -3.05
CA ILE A 218 1.97 -3.14 -2.45
C ILE A 218 3.18 -2.49 -1.79
N LEU A 219 3.46 -1.26 -2.15
CA LEU A 219 4.60 -0.49 -1.66
C LEU A 219 4.10 0.72 -0.90
N LEU A 220 4.26 0.67 0.41
CA LEU A 220 3.90 1.73 1.34
C LEU A 220 5.10 2.66 1.49
N LYS A 221 4.97 3.89 1.02
CA LYS A 221 6.03 4.90 1.13
C LYS A 221 5.85 5.72 2.40
N PRO A 222 6.84 5.72 3.31
CA PRO A 222 6.78 6.58 4.48
C PRO A 222 6.85 8.06 4.10
N THR A 223 6.28 8.90 4.96
CA THR A 223 6.45 10.34 4.89
C THR A 223 7.87 10.69 5.31
N LEU A 224 8.65 11.24 4.39
CA LEU A 224 9.95 11.85 4.68
C LEU A 224 9.77 13.35 4.87
N THR A 225 10.54 13.93 5.76
CA THR A 225 10.56 15.39 5.97
C THR A 225 11.36 16.05 4.87
N ASN A 226 10.85 17.14 4.34
CA ASN A 226 11.60 17.97 3.40
C ASN A 226 12.79 18.65 4.10
N TYR A 227 13.92 18.76 3.42
CA TYR A 227 15.04 19.54 3.94
C TYR A 227 14.64 21.01 4.16
N GLN A 228 15.18 21.61 5.22
CA GLN A 228 14.91 23.00 5.61
C GLN A 228 13.44 23.32 5.94
N GLU A 229 12.60 22.32 6.14
CA GLU A 229 11.23 22.50 6.58
C GLU A 229 11.03 21.88 7.97
N SER A 230 10.43 22.66 8.88
CA SER A 230 10.08 22.15 10.21
C SER A 230 8.62 22.46 10.49
N ARG A 231 7.90 21.47 11.02
CA ARG A 231 6.48 21.60 11.34
C ARG A 231 6.07 20.71 12.50
N ALA A 232 5.04 21.14 13.19
CA ALA A 232 4.32 20.30 14.15
C ALA A 232 2.84 20.22 13.72
N SER A 233 2.21 19.07 13.90
CA SER A 233 0.79 18.92 13.62
C SER A 233 0.09 18.08 14.66
N LEU A 234 -1.17 18.44 14.94
CA LEU A 234 -2.08 17.68 15.78
C LEU A 234 -3.39 17.49 15.01
N SER A 235 -3.83 16.25 14.91
CA SER A 235 -5.11 15.88 14.32
C SER A 235 -5.92 15.10 15.34
N THR A 236 -7.17 15.50 15.56
CA THR A 236 -8.11 14.77 16.41
C THR A 236 -9.41 14.59 15.66
N SER A 237 -9.97 13.37 15.70
CA SER A 237 -11.26 13.05 15.15
C SER A 237 -12.06 12.18 16.12
N VAL A 238 -13.38 12.34 16.05
CA VAL A 238 -14.37 11.57 16.82
C VAL A 238 -15.47 11.10 15.89
N GLY A 239 -16.16 10.05 16.24
CA GLY A 239 -17.20 9.49 15.38
C GLY A 239 -18.18 8.57 16.11
N SER A 240 -19.06 7.96 15.35
CA SER A 240 -20.01 6.95 15.83
C SER A 240 -19.26 5.78 16.49
N TYR A 241 -19.93 5.08 17.38
CA TYR A 241 -19.42 3.89 18.08
C TYR A 241 -18.16 4.16 18.92
N GLY A 242 -18.14 5.32 19.63
CA GLY A 242 -17.05 5.70 20.50
C GLY A 242 -15.73 6.00 19.80
N LEU A 243 -15.74 6.10 18.47
CA LEU A 243 -14.52 6.33 17.68
C LEU A 243 -13.81 7.60 18.12
N ARG A 244 -12.53 7.47 18.48
CA ARG A 244 -11.62 8.58 18.82
C ARG A 244 -10.26 8.29 18.18
N ARG A 245 -9.71 9.28 17.53
CA ARG A 245 -8.38 9.19 16.94
C ARG A 245 -7.61 10.48 17.20
N THR A 246 -6.39 10.35 17.71
CA THR A 246 -5.45 11.48 17.87
C THR A 246 -4.14 11.13 17.18
N VAL A 247 -3.64 12.04 16.36
CA VAL A 247 -2.34 11.91 15.70
C VAL A 247 -1.53 13.17 15.99
N ALA A 248 -0.38 13.02 16.60
CA ALA A 248 0.62 14.06 16.78
C ALA A 248 1.83 13.76 15.90
N ASN A 249 2.31 14.76 15.17
CA ASN A 249 3.46 14.60 14.30
C ASN A 249 4.38 15.81 14.40
N VAL A 250 5.67 15.56 14.54
CA VAL A 250 6.73 16.57 14.55
C VAL A 250 7.75 16.21 13.49
N THR A 251 8.01 17.16 12.60
CA THR A 251 9.02 17.02 11.56
C THR A 251 10.05 18.13 11.66
N LYS A 252 11.31 17.82 11.44
CA LYS A 252 12.38 18.81 11.37
C LYS A 252 13.36 18.48 10.24
N GLY A 253 13.51 19.41 9.31
CA GLY A 253 14.48 19.32 8.23
C GLY A 253 15.64 20.28 8.44
N GLY A 254 16.85 19.77 8.53
CA GLY A 254 18.11 20.51 8.49
C GLY A 254 18.66 20.62 7.08
N LYS A 255 19.93 21.00 6.95
CA LYS A 255 20.62 21.07 5.64
C LYS A 255 21.03 19.68 5.12
N LYS A 256 21.42 18.78 6.01
CA LYS A 256 21.91 17.42 5.70
C LYS A 256 21.19 16.31 6.46
N SER A 257 20.17 16.66 7.23
CA SER A 257 19.41 15.68 7.99
C SER A 257 17.96 16.07 8.08
N ASN A 258 17.11 15.08 8.17
CA ASN A 258 15.69 15.27 8.44
C ASN A 258 15.20 14.18 9.39
N PHE A 259 14.18 14.48 10.15
CA PHE A 259 13.46 13.47 10.92
C PHE A 259 11.97 13.80 11.00
N ASN A 260 11.19 12.75 11.18
CA ASN A 260 9.77 12.80 11.43
C ASN A 260 9.42 11.80 12.52
N ILE A 261 8.70 12.25 13.53
CA ILE A 261 8.16 11.41 14.61
C ILE A 261 6.66 11.59 14.62
N LEU A 262 5.95 10.47 14.50
CA LEU A 262 4.50 10.41 14.51
C LEU A 262 4.06 9.49 15.65
N TYR A 263 3.13 9.99 16.48
CA TYR A 263 2.38 9.20 17.45
C TYR A 263 0.90 9.19 17.06
N SER A 264 0.25 8.03 17.10
CA SER A 264 -1.20 7.94 16.97
C SER A 264 -1.80 7.05 18.06
N ASN A 265 -2.98 7.46 18.51
CA ASN A 265 -3.86 6.66 19.35
C ASN A 265 -5.22 6.56 18.67
N ASN A 266 -5.71 5.34 18.52
CA ASN A 266 -7.03 5.04 17.94
C ASN A 266 -7.80 4.20 18.94
N HIS A 267 -9.07 4.56 19.17
CA HIS A 267 -10.00 3.84 20.03
C HIS A 267 -11.37 3.76 19.37
N SER A 268 -12.08 2.64 19.55
CA SER A 268 -13.49 2.46 19.19
C SER A 268 -14.15 1.48 20.14
N ASP A 269 -15.39 1.76 20.56
CA ASP A 269 -16.22 0.79 21.28
C ASP A 269 -16.74 -0.32 20.34
N GLY A 270 -16.69 -0.08 19.01
CA GLY A 270 -17.19 -0.98 17.99
C GLY A 270 -18.70 -0.93 17.79
N TYR A 271 -19.15 -1.35 16.60
CA TYR A 271 -20.57 -1.45 16.25
C TYR A 271 -21.22 -2.69 16.86
N ARG A 272 -20.48 -3.79 16.92
CA ARG A 272 -20.94 -5.08 17.38
C ARG A 272 -20.56 -5.34 18.84
N VAL A 273 -21.25 -6.26 19.48
CA VAL A 273 -20.82 -6.81 20.77
C VAL A 273 -19.44 -7.46 20.60
N ASN A 274 -18.53 -7.31 21.57
CA ASN A 274 -17.16 -7.81 21.54
C ASN A 274 -16.33 -7.31 20.34
N ASN A 275 -16.40 -5.99 20.04
CA ASN A 275 -15.75 -5.38 18.88
C ASN A 275 -14.99 -4.11 19.27
N THR A 276 -14.48 -4.03 20.48
CA THR A 276 -13.62 -2.94 20.95
C THR A 276 -12.30 -2.91 20.19
N TYR A 277 -11.72 -1.73 20.05
CA TYR A 277 -10.44 -1.53 19.38
C TYR A 277 -9.64 -0.44 20.09
N ASP A 278 -8.43 -0.78 20.48
CA ASP A 278 -7.45 0.14 21.07
C ASP A 278 -6.09 -0.05 20.43
N ARG A 279 -5.53 1.03 19.86
CA ARG A 279 -4.24 0.97 19.19
C ARG A 279 -3.40 2.20 19.47
N ASN A 280 -2.16 1.98 19.89
CA ASN A 280 -1.12 2.99 19.98
C ASN A 280 -0.03 2.70 18.95
N THR A 281 0.41 3.72 18.23
CA THR A 281 1.47 3.59 17.22
C THR A 281 2.46 4.72 17.34
N VAL A 282 3.75 4.39 17.30
CA VAL A 282 4.84 5.35 17.11
C VAL A 282 5.58 5.01 15.83
N THR A 283 5.73 5.98 14.94
CA THR A 283 6.53 5.81 13.71
C THR A 283 7.58 6.90 13.62
N ILE A 284 8.83 6.50 13.38
CA ILE A 284 9.97 7.38 13.22
C ILE A 284 10.56 7.17 11.84
N THR A 285 10.76 8.26 11.09
CA THR A 285 11.54 8.24 9.85
C THR A 285 12.62 9.30 9.93
N ALA A 286 13.84 8.97 9.51
CA ALA A 286 14.95 9.90 9.49
C ALA A 286 15.79 9.72 8.24
N GLY A 287 16.46 10.78 7.81
CA GLY A 287 17.44 10.78 6.73
C GLY A 287 18.66 11.62 7.11
N VAL A 288 19.85 11.14 6.78
CA VAL A 288 21.12 11.83 7.04
C VAL A 288 22.02 11.70 5.82
N ASP A 289 22.40 12.83 5.22
CA ASP A 289 23.44 12.90 4.20
C ASP A 289 24.79 13.11 4.89
N THR A 290 25.59 12.07 4.95
CA THR A 290 26.92 12.16 5.56
C THR A 290 27.89 12.93 4.68
N ASP A 291 27.74 12.76 3.37
CA ASP A 291 28.46 13.48 2.33
C ASP A 291 27.61 13.54 1.03
N ASN A 292 28.21 13.96 -0.08
CA ASN A 292 27.50 14.07 -1.37
C ASN A 292 27.21 12.71 -2.03
N MET A 293 27.79 11.62 -1.53
CA MET A 293 27.65 10.28 -2.10
C MET A 293 26.86 9.32 -1.20
N ASN A 294 26.75 9.64 0.08
CA ASN A 294 26.17 8.73 1.08
C ASN A 294 24.97 9.34 1.79
N THR A 295 23.85 8.64 1.72
CA THR A 295 22.63 8.95 2.48
C THR A 295 22.21 7.73 3.29
N PHE A 296 21.94 7.92 4.57
CA PHE A 296 21.35 6.92 5.44
C PHE A 296 19.88 7.28 5.70
N SER A 297 18.99 6.30 5.59
CA SER A 297 17.58 6.43 5.95
C SER A 297 17.22 5.43 7.03
N ILE A 298 16.45 5.86 8.01
CA ILE A 298 15.98 5.03 9.12
C ILE A 298 14.46 5.03 9.11
N ILE A 299 13.87 3.86 9.26
CA ILE A 299 12.43 3.65 9.45
C ILE A 299 12.27 2.78 10.69
N ALA A 300 11.49 3.24 11.66
CA ALA A 300 11.11 2.46 12.82
C ALA A 300 9.62 2.67 13.11
N SER A 301 8.90 1.59 13.44
CA SER A 301 7.50 1.67 13.88
C SER A 301 7.27 0.69 15.01
N TYR A 302 6.49 1.09 16.00
CA TYR A 302 6.03 0.23 17.08
C TYR A 302 4.53 0.40 17.25
N ILE A 303 3.84 -0.71 17.46
CA ILE A 303 2.41 -0.82 17.60
C ILE A 303 2.11 -1.68 18.82
N ASN A 304 1.19 -1.19 19.64
CA ASN A 304 0.50 -1.96 20.66
C ASN A 304 -0.99 -1.90 20.34
N LEU A 305 -1.63 -3.05 20.16
CA LEU A 305 -3.01 -3.18 19.72
C LEU A 305 -3.75 -4.20 20.57
N LYS A 306 -4.98 -3.85 20.95
CA LYS A 306 -5.96 -4.81 21.47
C LYS A 306 -7.29 -4.65 20.76
N ALA A 307 -7.82 -5.75 20.18
CA ALA A 307 -9.03 -5.74 19.38
C ALA A 307 -9.95 -6.91 19.73
N GLY A 308 -11.19 -6.63 20.07
CA GLY A 308 -12.22 -7.65 20.29
C GLY A 308 -12.66 -8.29 18.96
N ILE A 309 -12.93 -9.59 18.97
CA ILE A 309 -13.29 -10.38 17.79
C ILE A 309 -14.73 -10.89 17.93
N PRO A 310 -15.71 -10.30 17.21
CA PRO A 310 -17.09 -10.76 17.22
C PRO A 310 -17.39 -11.96 16.29
N SER A 311 -16.48 -12.28 15.36
CA SER A 311 -16.59 -13.30 14.31
C SER A 311 -17.78 -13.14 13.35
N SER A 312 -17.95 -14.09 12.41
CA SER A 312 -19.01 -14.11 11.40
C SER A 312 -20.35 -14.59 11.96
N LEU A 313 -21.44 -14.27 11.27
CA LEU A 313 -22.82 -14.68 11.57
C LEU A 313 -23.37 -15.57 10.45
N ASN A 314 -24.37 -16.41 10.78
CA ASN A 314 -25.20 -17.07 9.77
C ASN A 314 -26.16 -16.07 9.14
N GLN A 315 -26.92 -16.47 8.12
CA GLN A 315 -27.85 -15.59 7.39
C GLN A 315 -28.93 -15.01 8.31
N GLU A 316 -29.56 -15.84 9.16
CA GLU A 316 -30.64 -15.40 10.05
C GLU A 316 -30.16 -14.35 11.05
N ASP A 317 -29.04 -14.63 11.74
CA ASP A 317 -28.44 -13.69 12.69
C ASP A 317 -27.98 -12.39 12.01
N PHE A 318 -27.39 -12.50 10.82
CA PHE A 318 -27.00 -11.35 10.01
C PHE A 318 -28.20 -10.49 9.65
N ASP A 319 -29.37 -11.10 9.38
CA ASP A 319 -30.59 -10.42 9.00
C ASP A 319 -31.32 -9.79 10.16
N THR A 320 -31.40 -10.48 11.29
CA THR A 320 -32.25 -10.09 12.42
C THR A 320 -31.51 -9.34 13.52
N ASN A 321 -30.24 -9.66 13.79
CA ASN A 321 -29.44 -9.02 14.83
C ASN A 321 -27.95 -8.86 14.44
N PRO A 322 -27.60 -8.03 13.46
CA PRO A 322 -26.22 -7.86 12.98
C PRO A 322 -25.23 -7.31 14.03
N ARG A 323 -25.75 -6.77 15.15
CA ARG A 323 -24.89 -6.24 16.24
C ARG A 323 -24.34 -7.32 17.18
N GLN A 324 -24.92 -8.50 17.19
CA GLN A 324 -24.42 -9.56 18.06
C GLN A 324 -23.03 -10.07 17.66
N ALA A 325 -22.26 -10.55 18.61
CA ALA A 325 -21.14 -11.44 18.36
C ALA A 325 -21.67 -12.86 18.08
N ALA A 326 -20.91 -13.67 17.36
CA ALA A 326 -21.15 -15.11 17.32
C ALA A 326 -21.13 -15.67 18.76
N PHE A 327 -22.07 -16.54 19.10
CA PHE A 327 -22.32 -16.95 20.48
C PHE A 327 -21.06 -17.36 21.25
N THR A 328 -20.26 -18.27 20.69
CA THR A 328 -19.03 -18.75 21.34
C THR A 328 -17.96 -17.65 21.47
N TRP A 329 -17.83 -16.77 20.46
CA TRP A 329 -16.88 -15.66 20.45
C TRP A 329 -17.27 -14.57 21.47
N GLY A 330 -18.54 -14.26 21.59
CA GLY A 330 -19.04 -13.37 22.63
C GLY A 330 -18.90 -13.94 24.03
N ARG A 331 -19.16 -15.26 24.19
CA ARG A 331 -19.04 -15.97 25.47
C ARG A 331 -17.59 -16.06 25.96
N SER A 332 -16.63 -16.35 25.07
CA SER A 332 -15.20 -16.38 25.37
C SER A 332 -14.58 -14.98 25.48
N GLN A 333 -15.31 -13.92 25.08
CA GLN A 333 -14.77 -12.56 24.97
C GLN A 333 -13.45 -12.55 24.17
N ALA A 334 -13.47 -13.22 23.01
CA ALA A 334 -12.31 -13.39 22.14
C ALA A 334 -11.71 -12.05 21.70
N PHE A 335 -10.39 -11.95 21.65
CA PHE A 335 -9.66 -10.75 21.26
C PHE A 335 -8.29 -11.09 20.66
N GLU A 336 -7.68 -10.14 19.99
CA GLU A 336 -6.26 -10.11 19.66
C GLU A 336 -5.55 -9.10 20.54
N ASP A 337 -4.34 -9.42 21.01
CA ASP A 337 -3.44 -8.55 21.76
C ASP A 337 -2.06 -8.64 21.11
N ILE A 338 -1.67 -7.55 20.40
CA ILE A 338 -0.51 -7.55 19.52
C ILE A 338 0.49 -6.47 19.94
N ASP A 339 1.74 -6.89 20.10
CA ASP A 339 2.90 -6.01 20.10
C ASP A 339 3.74 -6.27 18.85
N TYR A 340 3.88 -5.25 17.99
CA TYR A 340 4.64 -5.34 16.75
C TYR A 340 5.62 -4.19 16.59
N GLY A 341 6.87 -4.54 16.29
CA GLY A 341 7.92 -3.56 16.05
C GLY A 341 8.72 -3.88 14.80
N ILE A 342 9.08 -2.83 14.06
CA ILE A 342 9.89 -2.92 12.84
C ILE A 342 10.97 -1.85 12.88
N LEU A 343 12.18 -2.19 12.44
CA LEU A 343 13.32 -1.30 12.28
C LEU A 343 14.04 -1.61 10.97
N GLY A 344 14.35 -0.58 10.20
CA GLY A 344 15.21 -0.70 9.02
C GLY A 344 16.13 0.50 8.84
N ILE A 345 17.33 0.20 8.39
CA ILE A 345 18.35 1.18 8.03
C ILE A 345 18.75 0.93 6.58
N THR A 346 18.58 1.94 5.73
CA THR A 346 18.97 1.88 4.33
C THR A 346 20.13 2.81 4.07
N TRP A 347 21.23 2.27 3.57
CA TRP A 347 22.36 3.00 3.03
C TRP A 347 22.21 3.13 1.52
N ASN A 348 22.22 4.38 1.05
CA ASN A 348 22.25 4.74 -0.35
C ASN A 348 23.65 5.31 -0.65
N HIS A 349 24.38 4.68 -1.57
CA HIS A 349 25.68 5.11 -2.01
C HIS A 349 25.72 5.35 -3.51
N GLN A 350 26.09 6.57 -3.90
CA GLN A 350 26.28 6.95 -5.29
C GLN A 350 27.74 6.85 -5.66
N TYR A 351 28.15 5.74 -6.32
CA TYR A 351 29.53 5.56 -6.79
C TYR A 351 29.89 6.55 -7.90
N SER A 352 28.90 6.90 -8.74
CA SER A 352 29.02 7.84 -9.85
C SER A 352 27.64 8.21 -10.35
N ASP A 353 27.53 9.08 -11.35
CA ASP A 353 26.26 9.39 -12.02
C ASP A 353 25.62 8.17 -12.70
N LYS A 354 26.40 7.10 -12.91
CA LYS A 354 25.94 5.87 -13.56
C LYS A 354 25.55 4.77 -12.59
N TYR A 355 26.10 4.73 -11.39
CA TYR A 355 25.93 3.62 -10.46
C TYR A 355 25.49 4.09 -9.08
N THR A 356 24.42 3.53 -8.61
CA THR A 356 23.88 3.78 -7.25
C THR A 356 23.57 2.46 -6.58
N GLN A 357 24.04 2.27 -5.35
CA GLN A 357 23.71 1.13 -4.52
C GLN A 357 22.73 1.51 -3.42
N TYR A 358 21.80 0.61 -3.15
CA TYR A 358 20.89 0.66 -2.01
C TYR A 358 21.05 -0.62 -1.21
N THR A 359 21.39 -0.51 0.06
CA THR A 359 21.49 -1.65 0.98
C THR A 359 20.68 -1.37 2.23
N SER A 360 19.69 -2.22 2.48
CA SER A 360 18.80 -2.11 3.63
C SER A 360 19.01 -3.29 4.56
N LEU A 361 19.33 -3.01 5.81
CA LEU A 361 19.30 -3.96 6.91
C LEU A 361 18.02 -3.74 7.72
N PHE A 362 17.29 -4.79 8.01
CA PHE A 362 15.99 -4.67 8.69
C PHE A 362 15.74 -5.84 9.64
N GLY A 363 14.86 -5.60 10.60
CA GLY A 363 14.32 -6.61 11.49
C GLY A 363 12.97 -6.21 12.04
N SER A 364 12.21 -7.20 12.50
CA SER A 364 10.93 -6.99 13.16
C SER A 364 10.73 -8.02 14.27
N PHE A 365 9.82 -7.69 15.19
CA PHE A 365 9.26 -8.66 16.12
C PHE A 365 7.74 -8.52 16.14
N ARG A 366 7.03 -9.63 16.34
CA ARG A 366 5.58 -9.67 16.55
C ARG A 366 5.30 -10.64 17.68
N ASN A 367 4.58 -10.19 18.69
CA ASN A 367 3.97 -11.04 19.71
C ASN A 367 2.46 -10.91 19.54
N ASN A 368 1.77 -12.03 19.48
CA ASN A 368 0.32 -12.09 19.38
C ASN A 368 -0.23 -13.04 20.46
N TYR A 369 -1.24 -12.59 21.18
CA TYR A 369 -2.01 -13.42 22.10
C TYR A 369 -3.49 -13.32 21.71
N GLU A 370 -4.05 -14.44 21.25
CA GLU A 370 -5.39 -14.50 20.69
C GLU A 370 -6.21 -15.62 21.34
N PRO A 371 -6.99 -15.33 22.40
CA PRO A 371 -7.98 -16.24 22.94
C PRO A 371 -9.15 -16.39 21.95
N ARG A 372 -9.28 -17.59 21.38
CA ARG A 372 -10.38 -17.99 20.50
C ARG A 372 -11.25 -19.02 21.19
N PRO A 373 -12.54 -19.22 20.80
CA PRO A 373 -13.40 -20.18 21.48
C PRO A 373 -12.89 -21.62 21.49
N PHE A 374 -12.12 -22.02 20.49
CA PHE A 374 -11.61 -23.37 20.30
C PHE A 374 -10.22 -23.59 20.88
N ASN A 375 -9.42 -22.53 21.03
CA ASN A 375 -8.11 -22.55 21.69
C ASN A 375 -7.64 -21.12 22.01
N ILE A 376 -6.57 -21.02 22.78
CA ILE A 376 -5.83 -19.78 22.99
C ILE A 376 -4.52 -19.89 22.25
N LEU A 377 -4.30 -18.99 21.27
CA LEU A 377 -3.08 -18.90 20.49
C LEU A 377 -2.11 -17.90 21.12
N SER A 378 -0.86 -18.28 21.24
CA SER A 378 0.25 -17.40 21.64
C SER A 378 1.39 -17.55 20.65
N GLU A 379 1.67 -16.48 19.92
CA GLU A 379 2.66 -16.47 18.85
C GLU A 379 3.76 -15.45 19.09
N ARG A 380 4.95 -15.79 18.68
CA ARG A 380 6.08 -14.89 18.64
C ARG A 380 6.88 -15.11 17.37
N SER A 381 7.05 -14.06 16.57
CA SER A 381 7.94 -14.03 15.40
C SER A 381 9.03 -12.98 15.58
N ASN A 382 10.26 -13.30 15.19
CA ASN A 382 11.39 -12.37 15.14
C ASN A 382 12.05 -12.53 13.79
N THR A 383 12.15 -11.43 13.04
CA THR A 383 12.75 -11.45 11.70
C THR A 383 14.03 -10.64 11.63
N LEU A 384 14.90 -11.06 10.76
CA LEU A 384 16.12 -10.32 10.39
C LEU A 384 16.36 -10.49 8.88
N GLY A 385 16.76 -9.43 8.20
CA GLY A 385 17.07 -9.54 6.78
C GLY A 385 17.93 -8.42 6.24
N ILE A 386 18.43 -8.67 5.05
CA ILE A 386 19.22 -7.72 4.28
C ILE A 386 18.75 -7.75 2.83
N ARG A 387 18.55 -6.57 2.25
CA ARG A 387 18.28 -6.39 0.83
C ARG A 387 19.29 -5.43 0.24
N SER A 388 20.00 -5.85 -0.80
CA SER A 388 20.98 -5.00 -1.48
C SER A 388 20.77 -5.04 -2.98
N ARG A 389 20.87 -3.86 -3.62
CA ARG A 389 20.74 -3.73 -5.07
C ARG A 389 21.60 -2.62 -5.62
N ILE A 390 22.09 -2.81 -6.84
CA ILE A 390 22.84 -1.83 -7.62
C ILE A 390 22.04 -1.46 -8.84
N LEU A 391 21.83 -0.17 -9.02
CA LEU A 391 21.25 0.47 -10.21
C LEU A 391 22.39 0.94 -11.11
N GLY A 392 22.29 0.61 -12.40
CA GLY A 392 23.22 1.09 -13.42
C GLY A 392 22.49 1.79 -14.57
N LYS A 393 23.11 2.87 -15.09
CA LYS A 393 22.62 3.62 -16.26
C LYS A 393 23.72 3.69 -17.31
N HIS A 394 23.42 3.26 -18.52
CA HIS A 394 24.34 3.25 -19.65
C HIS A 394 23.66 3.78 -20.91
N THR A 395 24.46 4.44 -21.74
CA THR A 395 24.07 4.76 -23.12
C THR A 395 24.91 3.91 -24.05
N ILE A 396 24.27 3.01 -24.78
CA ILE A 396 24.89 2.13 -25.77
C ILE A 396 24.51 2.68 -27.14
N HIS A 397 25.46 3.37 -27.80
CA HIS A 397 25.22 4.21 -29.00
C HIS A 397 24.19 5.31 -28.65
N THR A 398 22.95 5.20 -29.15
CA THR A 398 21.86 6.16 -28.90
C THR A 398 20.77 5.60 -27.99
N LYS A 399 20.96 4.38 -27.45
CA LYS A 399 19.96 3.65 -26.66
C LYS A 399 20.29 3.77 -25.18
N GLU A 400 19.30 4.14 -24.36
CA GLU A 400 19.44 4.21 -22.93
C GLU A 400 19.10 2.85 -22.31
N LEU A 401 20.04 2.28 -21.58
CA LEU A 401 19.86 1.07 -20.78
C LEU A 401 19.96 1.42 -19.30
N THR A 402 18.89 1.16 -18.57
CA THR A 402 18.92 1.18 -17.11
C THR A 402 18.72 -0.25 -16.62
N TRP A 403 19.52 -0.69 -15.67
CA TRP A 403 19.43 -2.03 -15.12
C TRP A 403 19.54 -2.01 -13.60
N ASN A 404 19.02 -3.03 -12.97
CA ASN A 404 19.06 -3.28 -11.55
C ASN A 404 19.42 -4.74 -11.30
N LEU A 405 20.37 -4.97 -10.41
CA LEU A 405 20.78 -6.29 -9.96
C LEU A 405 20.82 -6.30 -8.44
N GLY A 406 20.23 -7.30 -7.81
CA GLY A 406 20.21 -7.35 -6.35
C GLY A 406 19.81 -8.70 -5.79
N GLY A 407 19.75 -8.72 -4.46
CA GLY A 407 19.31 -9.87 -3.68
C GLY A 407 18.73 -9.47 -2.34
N GLU A 408 18.03 -10.41 -1.74
CA GLU A 408 17.45 -10.31 -0.41
C GLU A 408 17.63 -11.62 0.33
N LEU A 409 18.06 -11.53 1.59
CA LEU A 409 18.11 -12.64 2.54
C LEU A 409 17.15 -12.32 3.68
N PHE A 410 16.37 -13.30 4.07
CA PHE A 410 15.34 -13.15 5.10
C PHE A 410 15.36 -14.37 6.02
N PHE A 411 15.37 -14.11 7.31
CA PHE A 411 15.35 -15.10 8.38
C PHE A 411 14.19 -14.76 9.31
N ASP A 412 13.33 -15.74 9.57
CA ASP A 412 12.19 -15.62 10.48
C ASP A 412 12.21 -16.78 11.48
N PHE A 413 12.21 -16.43 12.77
CA PHE A 413 12.18 -17.34 13.90
C PHE A 413 10.81 -17.21 14.57
N TYR A 414 9.97 -18.19 14.35
CA TYR A 414 8.62 -18.25 14.87
C TYR A 414 8.49 -19.28 15.98
N ASN A 415 7.68 -18.96 16.99
CA ASN A 415 7.21 -19.91 18.00
C ASN A 415 5.71 -19.71 18.19
N GLY A 416 4.94 -20.77 17.96
CA GLY A 416 3.49 -20.81 18.12
C GLY A 416 3.10 -21.84 19.16
N ARG A 417 2.28 -21.42 20.14
CA ARG A 417 1.70 -22.28 21.18
C ARG A 417 0.19 -22.16 21.18
N THR A 418 -0.46 -23.28 21.39
CA THR A 418 -1.91 -23.27 21.62
C THR A 418 -2.23 -23.91 22.96
N PHE A 419 -3.33 -23.45 23.58
CA PHE A 419 -3.81 -23.91 24.87
C PHE A 419 -5.31 -24.12 24.81
N ASP A 420 -5.86 -25.01 25.66
CA ASP A 420 -7.29 -25.12 25.88
C ASP A 420 -7.87 -23.77 26.32
N ASN A 421 -9.09 -23.48 25.88
CA ASN A 421 -9.83 -22.33 26.36
C ASN A 421 -11.03 -22.82 27.21
N LEU A 422 -10.89 -22.79 28.52
CA LEU A 422 -11.84 -23.33 29.49
C LEU A 422 -13.03 -22.40 29.78
N TYR A 423 -13.32 -21.43 28.90
CA TYR A 423 -14.39 -20.43 29.11
C TYR A 423 -15.77 -21.03 29.38
N GLN A 424 -16.02 -22.27 28.94
CA GLN A 424 -17.30 -22.98 29.16
C GLN A 424 -17.46 -23.50 30.59
N ASP A 425 -16.34 -23.77 31.26
CA ASP A 425 -16.31 -24.32 32.63
C ASP A 425 -16.53 -23.23 33.70
N PHE A 426 -16.55 -21.97 33.28
CA PHE A 426 -16.70 -20.80 34.15
C PHE A 426 -18.03 -20.08 33.90
N PRO A 427 -18.55 -19.27 34.85
CA PRO A 427 -19.77 -18.51 34.68
C PRO A 427 -19.73 -17.58 33.47
N PRO A 428 -20.89 -17.30 32.80
CA PRO A 428 -20.96 -16.27 31.76
C PRO A 428 -20.41 -14.93 32.22
N GLY A 429 -19.58 -14.27 31.35
CA GLY A 429 -18.93 -13.02 31.66
C GLY A 429 -17.50 -13.13 32.18
N THR A 430 -17.02 -14.34 32.53
CA THR A 430 -15.60 -14.55 32.87
C THR A 430 -14.68 -14.35 31.67
N GLY A 431 -15.14 -14.70 30.47
CA GLY A 431 -14.29 -14.65 29.26
C GLY A 431 -13.38 -15.88 29.15
N SER A 432 -12.35 -15.76 28.36
CA SER A 432 -11.37 -16.84 28.10
C SER A 432 -10.54 -17.16 29.34
N VAL A 433 -10.35 -18.45 29.61
CA VAL A 433 -9.51 -18.96 30.69
C VAL A 433 -8.57 -20.01 30.09
N GLN A 434 -7.27 -19.77 30.22
CA GLN A 434 -6.25 -20.66 29.67
C GLN A 434 -6.19 -21.99 30.46
N GLY A 435 -6.28 -23.08 29.73
CA GLY A 435 -6.15 -24.46 30.25
C GLY A 435 -4.80 -25.08 29.89
N ASN A 436 -4.81 -26.38 29.60
CA ASN A 436 -3.63 -27.14 29.26
C ASN A 436 -3.04 -26.70 27.91
N GLN A 437 -1.75 -26.91 27.74
CA GLN A 437 -1.07 -26.70 26.45
C GLN A 437 -1.51 -27.81 25.47
N LEU A 438 -1.75 -27.41 24.21
CA LEU A 438 -2.15 -28.29 23.11
C LEU A 438 -1.05 -28.45 22.06
N SER A 439 -0.21 -27.41 21.86
CA SER A 439 0.90 -27.48 20.91
C SER A 439 2.03 -26.50 21.30
N ASP A 440 3.24 -26.77 20.81
CA ASP A 440 4.40 -25.84 20.87
C ASP A 440 5.28 -26.10 19.64
N LEU A 441 5.17 -25.24 18.63
CA LEU A 441 5.93 -25.35 17.40
C LEU A 441 6.96 -24.23 17.31
N GLN A 442 8.20 -24.63 17.03
CA GLN A 442 9.28 -23.70 16.70
C GLN A 442 9.61 -23.83 15.21
N GLU A 443 9.60 -22.72 14.49
CA GLU A 443 9.81 -22.72 13.06
C GLU A 443 10.91 -21.75 12.68
N LYS A 444 11.75 -22.16 11.74
CA LYS A 444 12.65 -21.28 11.00
C LYS A 444 12.15 -21.21 9.58
N ARG A 445 11.74 -20.03 9.17
CA ARG A 445 11.18 -19.74 7.85
C ARG A 445 12.13 -18.79 7.13
N ASN A 446 12.94 -19.34 6.24
CA ASN A 446 14.02 -18.60 5.61
C ASN A 446 13.86 -18.57 4.10
N TYR A 447 14.27 -17.50 3.46
CA TYR A 447 14.37 -17.48 2.01
C TYR A 447 15.53 -16.59 1.53
N TYR A 448 15.98 -16.87 0.31
CA TYR A 448 16.79 -15.94 -0.45
C TYR A 448 16.17 -15.63 -1.81
N ASN A 449 16.35 -14.38 -2.23
CA ASN A 449 15.92 -13.87 -3.52
C ASN A 449 17.15 -13.31 -4.26
N LEU A 450 17.28 -13.64 -5.56
CA LEU A 450 18.17 -12.96 -6.47
C LEU A 450 17.34 -12.40 -7.62
N PHE A 451 17.59 -11.15 -8.01
CA PHE A 451 16.81 -10.51 -9.06
C PHE A 451 17.65 -9.63 -9.97
N ALA A 452 17.26 -9.61 -11.23
CA ALA A 452 17.81 -8.74 -12.24
C ALA A 452 16.67 -8.14 -13.07
N GLU A 453 16.74 -6.86 -13.34
CA GLU A 453 15.76 -6.17 -14.19
C GLU A 453 16.47 -5.18 -15.11
N THR A 454 15.98 -5.03 -16.32
CA THR A 454 16.50 -4.07 -17.28
C THR A 454 15.36 -3.27 -17.90
N ASN A 455 15.62 -2.01 -18.19
CA ASN A 455 14.75 -1.14 -18.97
C ASN A 455 15.57 -0.57 -20.14
N LEU A 456 15.26 -1.00 -21.34
CA LEU A 456 15.94 -0.62 -22.57
C LEU A 456 15.05 0.34 -23.37
N LYS A 457 15.44 1.59 -23.45
CA LYS A 457 14.84 2.59 -24.35
C LYS A 457 15.51 2.49 -25.70
N LEU A 458 14.87 1.81 -26.66
CA LEU A 458 15.39 1.71 -28.03
C LEU A 458 15.36 3.03 -28.77
N ASN A 459 14.27 3.78 -28.57
CA ASN A 459 14.06 5.13 -29.11
C ASN A 459 12.99 5.85 -28.28
N ASN A 460 12.57 7.04 -28.69
CA ASN A 460 11.58 7.83 -27.97
C ASN A 460 10.17 7.20 -27.93
N LYS A 461 9.91 6.21 -28.77
CA LYS A 461 8.59 5.53 -28.84
C LYS A 461 8.59 4.14 -28.22
N LEU A 462 9.71 3.43 -28.17
CA LEU A 462 9.73 2.01 -27.84
C LEU A 462 10.69 1.73 -26.68
N ARG A 463 10.17 1.08 -25.66
CA ARG A 463 10.91 0.58 -24.49
C ARG A 463 10.59 -0.89 -24.25
N PHE A 464 11.60 -1.63 -23.81
CA PHE A 464 11.47 -2.99 -23.31
C PHE A 464 11.86 -3.07 -21.85
N ASN A 465 11.16 -3.91 -21.11
CA ASN A 465 11.51 -4.28 -19.75
C ASN A 465 11.71 -5.79 -19.72
N LEU A 466 12.85 -6.23 -19.20
CA LEU A 466 13.16 -7.65 -18.98
C LEU A 466 13.49 -7.83 -17.51
N GLY A 467 12.88 -8.83 -16.88
CA GLY A 467 13.11 -9.18 -15.49
C GLY A 467 13.31 -10.66 -15.30
N LEU A 468 14.15 -11.02 -14.34
CA LEU A 468 14.38 -12.40 -13.91
C LEU A 468 14.56 -12.43 -12.41
N HIS A 469 13.93 -13.38 -11.76
CA HIS A 469 14.02 -13.61 -10.32
C HIS A 469 14.25 -15.08 -10.03
N LEU A 470 15.06 -15.35 -9.03
CA LEU A 470 15.26 -16.67 -8.43
C LEU A 470 14.89 -16.58 -6.96
N ASN A 471 14.00 -17.43 -6.51
CA ASN A 471 13.67 -17.61 -5.10
C ASN A 471 13.95 -19.04 -4.66
N GLN A 472 14.38 -19.17 -3.43
CA GLN A 472 14.32 -20.44 -2.72
C GLN A 472 13.90 -20.19 -1.27
N THR A 473 12.97 -20.99 -0.78
CA THR A 473 12.38 -20.91 0.57
C THR A 473 12.60 -22.22 1.30
N PHE A 474 12.95 -22.13 2.57
CA PHE A 474 13.26 -23.24 3.47
C PHE A 474 12.42 -23.13 4.74
N PHE A 475 11.81 -24.23 5.14
CA PHE A 475 11.15 -24.38 6.43
C PHE A 475 11.86 -25.46 7.26
N ASP A 476 12.09 -25.18 8.53
CA ASP A 476 12.58 -26.14 9.55
C ASP A 476 11.65 -26.00 10.76
N VAL A 477 10.82 -27.01 10.97
CA VAL A 477 9.82 -27.04 12.04
C VAL A 477 10.23 -28.07 13.06
N ASN A 478 10.22 -27.68 14.32
CA ASN A 478 10.53 -28.48 15.48
C ASN A 478 9.36 -28.46 16.46
N ASP A 479 8.70 -29.60 16.59
CA ASP A 479 7.64 -29.81 17.53
C ASP A 479 8.19 -30.06 18.93
N GLN A 480 7.85 -29.18 19.87
CA GLN A 480 8.25 -29.26 21.27
C GLN A 480 7.21 -29.95 22.16
N PHE A 481 6.02 -30.28 21.61
CA PHE A 481 4.91 -30.84 22.36
C PHE A 481 4.54 -32.23 21.83
N LEU A 482 5.33 -33.23 22.24
CA LEU A 482 5.13 -34.64 21.82
C LEU A 482 4.15 -35.44 22.73
N GLN A 483 3.49 -34.76 23.66
CA GLN A 483 2.58 -35.46 24.62
C GLN A 483 1.24 -35.85 23.99
N ASP A 484 0.86 -35.25 22.87
CA ASP A 484 -0.33 -35.62 22.09
C ASP A 484 -0.13 -36.85 21.21
N GLY A 485 1.10 -37.37 21.13
CA GLY A 485 1.46 -38.54 20.31
C GLY A 485 1.67 -38.21 18.83
N ILE A 486 1.62 -36.92 18.44
CA ILE A 486 1.86 -36.42 17.10
C ILE A 486 3.27 -35.76 17.08
N ASN A 487 4.00 -35.96 16.02
CA ASN A 487 5.27 -35.26 15.78
C ASN A 487 5.17 -34.50 14.46
N SER A 488 4.98 -33.19 14.54
CA SER A 488 4.92 -32.27 13.39
C SER A 488 6.30 -31.74 12.96
N SER A 489 7.40 -32.28 13.51
CA SER A 489 8.76 -31.88 13.14
C SER A 489 9.09 -32.30 11.72
N GLY A 490 9.77 -31.43 10.99
CA GLY A 490 10.25 -31.75 9.65
C GLY A 490 10.92 -30.55 8.99
N THR A 491 11.63 -30.84 7.91
CA THR A 491 12.22 -29.81 7.03
C THR A 491 11.56 -29.86 5.67
N PHE A 492 11.29 -28.71 5.11
CA PHE A 492 10.73 -28.60 3.79
C PHE A 492 11.47 -27.55 2.96
N ASP A 493 12.00 -27.96 1.80
CA ASP A 493 12.73 -27.12 0.87
C ASP A 493 11.97 -27.10 -0.45
N PHE A 494 11.47 -25.95 -0.85
CA PHE A 494 10.91 -25.79 -2.20
C PHE A 494 12.04 -25.76 -3.22
N ASN A 495 11.81 -26.37 -4.38
CA ASN A 495 12.73 -26.23 -5.51
C ASN A 495 12.88 -24.76 -5.88
N PRO A 496 14.10 -24.33 -6.33
CA PRO A 496 14.32 -22.97 -6.78
C PRO A 496 13.32 -22.55 -7.86
N ILE A 497 12.63 -21.42 -7.65
CA ILE A 497 11.62 -20.93 -8.58
C ILE A 497 12.18 -19.76 -9.39
N PHE A 498 12.17 -19.91 -10.73
CA PHE A 498 12.53 -18.86 -11.67
C PHE A 498 11.28 -18.13 -12.15
N SER A 499 11.29 -16.81 -12.05
CA SER A 499 10.18 -15.95 -12.45
C SER A 499 10.63 -14.91 -13.49
N PRO A 500 10.48 -15.20 -14.79
CA PRO A 500 10.80 -14.25 -15.85
C PRO A 500 9.65 -13.26 -16.06
N LYS A 501 10.01 -12.06 -16.57
CA LYS A 501 9.09 -11.03 -17.04
C LYS A 501 9.62 -10.41 -18.32
N ILE A 502 8.73 -10.22 -19.28
CA ILE A 502 8.99 -9.46 -20.51
C ILE A 502 7.89 -8.43 -20.65
N GLY A 503 8.26 -7.16 -20.78
CA GLY A 503 7.32 -6.05 -20.96
C GLY A 503 7.71 -5.15 -22.12
N ILE A 504 6.69 -4.55 -22.74
CA ILE A 504 6.82 -3.59 -23.83
C ILE A 504 6.00 -2.34 -23.52
N ASN A 505 6.54 -1.18 -23.87
CA ASN A 505 5.82 0.09 -23.82
C ASN A 505 6.05 0.83 -25.14
N TYR A 506 4.96 1.19 -25.81
CA TYR A 506 4.99 1.86 -27.11
C TYR A 506 4.22 3.17 -27.08
N VAL A 507 4.93 4.26 -27.29
CA VAL A 507 4.39 5.62 -27.35
C VAL A 507 3.88 5.88 -28.76
N ILE A 508 2.58 5.80 -28.99
CA ILE A 508 1.95 6.14 -30.28
C ILE A 508 2.15 7.64 -30.54
N ASN A 509 1.75 8.44 -29.56
CA ASN A 509 1.95 9.90 -29.52
C ASN A 509 1.97 10.38 -28.04
N SER A 510 2.09 11.70 -27.81
CA SER A 510 2.11 12.28 -26.46
C SER A 510 0.88 11.98 -25.60
N ASN A 511 -0.23 11.57 -26.21
CA ASN A 511 -1.52 11.38 -25.57
C ASN A 511 -1.95 9.91 -25.44
N LEU A 512 -1.27 9.00 -26.13
CA LEU A 512 -1.65 7.59 -26.21
C LEU A 512 -0.44 6.68 -26.15
N ILE A 513 -0.38 5.82 -25.14
CA ILE A 513 0.71 4.90 -24.88
C ILE A 513 0.14 3.50 -24.69
N LEU A 514 0.62 2.55 -25.46
CA LEU A 514 0.33 1.13 -25.30
C LEU A 514 1.36 0.48 -24.39
N PHE A 515 0.95 -0.47 -23.60
CA PHE A 515 1.83 -1.32 -22.82
C PHE A 515 1.34 -2.78 -22.84
N GLY A 516 2.25 -3.67 -22.55
CA GLY A 516 1.91 -5.08 -22.37
C GLY A 516 3.04 -5.83 -21.70
N ASN A 517 2.70 -6.92 -21.03
CA ASN A 517 3.67 -7.79 -20.39
C ASN A 517 3.22 -9.25 -20.37
N ILE A 518 4.24 -10.11 -20.26
CA ILE A 518 4.09 -11.51 -19.88
C ILE A 518 4.97 -11.68 -18.63
N ALA A 519 4.37 -12.13 -17.53
CA ALA A 519 5.06 -12.26 -16.26
C ALA A 519 4.69 -13.56 -15.56
N HIS A 520 5.69 -14.26 -15.05
CA HIS A 520 5.53 -15.41 -14.16
C HIS A 520 5.52 -14.96 -12.69
N GLY A 521 4.71 -15.61 -11.89
CA GLY A 521 4.66 -15.41 -10.44
C GLY A 521 4.36 -16.68 -9.69
N PHE A 522 4.58 -16.65 -8.39
CA PHE A 522 4.36 -17.79 -7.52
C PHE A 522 4.00 -17.32 -6.10
N SER A 523 3.40 -18.24 -5.33
CA SER A 523 3.20 -18.11 -3.89
C SER A 523 3.57 -19.44 -3.22
N THR A 524 4.37 -19.36 -2.18
CA THR A 524 4.75 -20.53 -1.38
C THR A 524 3.63 -20.88 -0.41
N PRO A 525 3.38 -22.18 -0.11
CA PRO A 525 2.50 -22.56 0.99
C PRO A 525 2.98 -21.99 2.31
N THR A 526 2.05 -21.70 3.21
CA THR A 526 2.34 -21.41 4.61
C THR A 526 2.74 -22.70 5.35
N THR A 527 3.35 -22.58 6.53
CA THR A 527 3.74 -23.76 7.31
C THR A 527 2.54 -24.62 7.64
N THR A 528 1.41 -24.03 8.00
CA THR A 528 0.16 -24.76 8.28
C THR A 528 -0.41 -25.44 7.04
N GLU A 529 -0.22 -24.89 5.86
CA GLU A 529 -0.62 -25.50 4.59
C GLU A 529 0.29 -26.66 4.19
N THR A 530 1.49 -26.78 4.75
CA THR A 530 2.38 -27.93 4.53
C THR A 530 2.06 -29.13 5.42
N LEU A 531 1.01 -29.07 6.23
CA LEU A 531 0.61 -30.18 7.10
C LEU A 531 -0.54 -31.00 6.49
N LEU A 532 -0.55 -32.31 6.79
CA LEU A 532 -1.69 -33.21 6.56
C LEU A 532 -2.73 -33.03 7.68
N PRO A 533 -3.96 -33.55 7.52
CA PRO A 533 -4.98 -33.52 8.58
C PRO A 533 -4.52 -34.09 9.93
N GLU A 534 -3.60 -35.06 9.89
CA GLU A 534 -3.03 -35.72 11.06
C GLU A 534 -1.92 -34.92 11.73
N GLY A 535 -1.60 -33.71 11.22
CA GLY A 535 -0.57 -32.83 11.75
C GLY A 535 0.86 -33.16 11.31
N VAL A 536 1.07 -34.11 10.39
CA VAL A 536 2.38 -34.47 9.84
C VAL A 536 2.68 -33.70 8.55
N PHE A 537 3.95 -33.48 8.23
CA PHE A 537 4.35 -32.81 6.99
C PHE A 537 3.87 -33.53 5.74
N ASN A 538 3.35 -32.75 4.79
CA ASN A 538 3.01 -33.20 3.44
C ASN A 538 4.17 -32.93 2.48
N PRO A 539 4.94 -33.95 2.07
CA PRO A 539 6.07 -33.76 1.19
C PRO A 539 5.69 -33.44 -0.28
N ASP A 540 4.40 -33.61 -0.64
CA ASP A 540 3.92 -33.46 -2.02
C ASP A 540 3.32 -32.07 -2.30
N ILE A 541 3.20 -31.21 -1.28
CA ILE A 541 2.65 -29.87 -1.43
C ILE A 541 3.55 -29.00 -2.33
N LYS A 542 2.95 -28.24 -3.22
CA LYS A 542 3.66 -27.42 -4.22
C LYS A 542 3.28 -25.95 -4.08
N PRO A 543 4.20 -25.02 -4.38
CA PRO A 543 3.86 -23.62 -4.55
C PRO A 543 2.82 -23.42 -5.66
N GLU A 544 1.90 -22.49 -5.46
CA GLU A 544 1.07 -21.98 -6.56
C GLU A 544 1.94 -21.23 -7.55
N ILE A 545 1.73 -21.47 -8.83
CA ILE A 545 2.43 -20.76 -9.90
C ILE A 545 1.44 -20.17 -10.91
N GLY A 546 1.77 -19.03 -11.48
CA GLY A 546 0.88 -18.39 -12.45
C GLY A 546 1.61 -17.60 -13.53
N TRP A 547 0.97 -17.55 -14.69
CA TRP A 547 1.37 -16.73 -15.83
C TRP A 547 0.34 -15.66 -16.10
N ASN A 548 0.77 -14.40 -16.06
CA ASN A 548 -0.04 -13.24 -16.42
C ASN A 548 0.32 -12.76 -17.82
N TYR A 549 -0.70 -12.59 -18.65
CA TYR A 549 -0.63 -11.95 -19.96
C TYR A 549 -1.47 -10.69 -19.90
N GLU A 550 -0.86 -9.55 -20.13
CA GLU A 550 -1.52 -8.26 -19.97
C GLU A 550 -1.24 -7.35 -21.15
N THR A 551 -2.25 -6.61 -21.59
CA THR A 551 -2.12 -5.49 -22.50
C THR A 551 -3.00 -4.34 -22.04
N GLY A 552 -2.58 -3.12 -22.34
CA GLY A 552 -3.36 -1.96 -21.94
C GLY A 552 -2.95 -0.69 -22.67
N VAL A 553 -3.73 0.34 -22.42
CA VAL A 553 -3.54 1.66 -22.99
C VAL A 553 -3.60 2.71 -21.88
N ARG A 554 -2.66 3.65 -21.87
CA ARG A 554 -2.70 4.87 -21.10
C ARG A 554 -3.00 6.04 -22.02
N TYR A 555 -3.91 6.90 -21.60
CA TYR A 555 -4.38 7.99 -22.44
C TYR A 555 -4.52 9.30 -21.66
N LYS A 556 -4.38 10.42 -22.40
CA LYS A 556 -4.65 11.77 -21.93
C LYS A 556 -5.22 12.61 -23.05
N PHE A 557 -6.32 13.30 -22.78
CA PHE A 557 -7.05 14.11 -23.74
C PHE A 557 -7.41 15.48 -23.17
N LEU A 558 -7.93 16.38 -24.02
CA LEU A 558 -8.41 17.71 -23.64
C LEU A 558 -7.37 18.52 -22.83
N LYS A 559 -6.13 18.60 -23.33
CA LYS A 559 -5.02 19.27 -22.64
C LYS A 559 -4.79 18.72 -21.22
N ASN A 560 -4.73 17.39 -21.10
CA ASN A 560 -4.52 16.64 -19.87
C ASN A 560 -5.66 16.72 -18.83
N LYS A 561 -6.85 17.22 -19.21
CA LYS A 561 -8.01 17.24 -18.29
C LYS A 561 -8.65 15.89 -18.12
N ILE A 562 -8.66 15.05 -19.16
CA ILE A 562 -9.10 13.65 -19.10
C ILE A 562 -7.89 12.75 -19.24
N TYR A 563 -7.75 11.80 -18.34
CA TYR A 563 -6.67 10.83 -18.37
C TYR A 563 -7.05 9.55 -17.65
N GLY A 564 -6.37 8.49 -17.99
CA GLY A 564 -6.60 7.18 -17.37
C GLY A 564 -5.89 6.05 -18.09
N SER A 565 -6.35 4.85 -17.76
CA SER A 565 -5.86 3.61 -18.34
C SER A 565 -6.98 2.58 -18.51
N ILE A 566 -6.81 1.71 -19.47
CA ILE A 566 -7.61 0.49 -19.61
C ILE A 566 -6.63 -0.64 -19.78
N SER A 567 -6.81 -1.73 -19.04
CA SER A 567 -6.03 -2.97 -19.18
C SER A 567 -6.94 -4.17 -19.32
N LEU A 568 -6.48 -5.10 -20.13
CA LEU A 568 -7.03 -6.44 -20.34
C LEU A 568 -5.98 -7.43 -19.88
N TYR A 569 -6.37 -8.42 -19.12
CA TYR A 569 -5.44 -9.43 -18.65
C TYR A 569 -6.08 -10.81 -18.55
N THR A 570 -5.22 -11.81 -18.60
CA THR A 570 -5.52 -13.19 -18.23
C THR A 570 -4.40 -13.72 -17.36
N LEU A 571 -4.73 -14.13 -16.12
CA LEU A 571 -3.81 -14.79 -15.22
C LEU A 571 -4.26 -16.25 -15.07
N ARG A 572 -3.38 -17.18 -15.44
CA ARG A 572 -3.60 -18.62 -15.32
C ARG A 572 -2.80 -19.16 -14.16
N VAL A 573 -3.48 -19.70 -13.17
CA VAL A 573 -2.88 -20.28 -11.96
C VAL A 573 -2.95 -21.80 -12.02
N ARG A 574 -1.89 -22.46 -11.57
CA ARG A 574 -1.80 -23.92 -11.39
C ARG A 574 -1.38 -24.23 -9.97
N ASP A 575 -1.61 -25.46 -9.59
CA ASP A 575 -1.30 -26.00 -8.26
C ASP A 575 -1.96 -25.13 -7.17
N LEU A 576 -3.24 -24.73 -7.43
CA LEU A 576 -4.02 -23.89 -6.51
C LEU A 576 -4.04 -24.53 -5.12
N LEU A 577 -3.60 -23.79 -4.11
CA LEU A 577 -3.67 -24.20 -2.72
C LEU A 577 -5.09 -23.99 -2.20
N VAL A 578 -5.67 -25.05 -1.70
CA VAL A 578 -7.00 -25.05 -1.12
C VAL A 578 -6.89 -25.44 0.32
N THR A 579 -7.01 -24.45 1.20
CA THR A 579 -7.00 -24.65 2.63
C THR A 579 -8.28 -25.35 3.06
N ARG A 580 -8.13 -26.40 3.88
CA ARG A 580 -9.18 -27.18 4.51
C ARG A 580 -9.11 -26.99 6.02
N ARG A 581 -10.24 -27.25 6.66
CA ARG A 581 -10.33 -27.23 8.11
C ARG A 581 -10.98 -28.52 8.59
N THR A 582 -10.34 -29.20 9.51
CA THR A 582 -10.92 -30.40 10.15
C THR A 582 -12.01 -30.00 11.13
N VAL A 583 -12.76 -31.00 11.65
CA VAL A 583 -13.77 -30.80 12.69
C VAL A 583 -13.14 -30.33 14.00
N GLU A 584 -11.89 -30.71 14.24
CA GLU A 584 -11.06 -30.32 15.40
C GLU A 584 -10.40 -28.96 15.24
N ASP A 585 -10.70 -28.25 14.13
CA ASP A 585 -10.18 -26.93 13.81
C ASP A 585 -8.70 -26.88 13.37
N ASN A 586 -8.15 -28.00 12.93
CA ASN A 586 -6.82 -28.02 12.32
C ASN A 586 -6.91 -27.63 10.84
N PHE A 587 -5.93 -26.86 10.39
CA PHE A 587 -5.82 -26.44 9.01
C PHE A 587 -4.79 -27.30 8.27
N PHE A 588 -5.10 -27.64 7.03
CA PHE A 588 -4.21 -28.27 6.08
C PHE A 588 -4.54 -27.79 4.67
N ALA A 589 -3.66 -28.01 3.70
CA ALA A 589 -3.95 -27.66 2.32
C ALA A 589 -3.63 -28.80 1.37
N ILE A 590 -4.30 -28.74 0.22
CA ILE A 590 -4.04 -29.60 -0.93
C ILE A 590 -3.85 -28.74 -2.18
N ASN A 591 -3.02 -29.20 -3.11
CA ASN A 591 -2.99 -28.61 -4.45
C ASN A 591 -4.15 -29.18 -5.25
N ALA A 592 -5.21 -28.41 -5.44
CA ALA A 592 -6.48 -28.88 -5.98
C ALA A 592 -6.92 -28.09 -7.22
N GLY A 593 -6.08 -28.03 -8.26
CA GLY A 593 -6.59 -27.58 -9.52
C GLY A 593 -5.94 -26.34 -10.15
N LYS A 594 -6.70 -25.73 -11.08
CA LYS A 594 -6.26 -24.57 -11.89
C LYS A 594 -7.36 -23.52 -11.90
N THR A 595 -6.97 -22.25 -12.01
CA THR A 595 -7.91 -21.14 -12.15
C THR A 595 -7.53 -20.23 -13.31
N ASN A 596 -8.55 -19.66 -13.96
CA ASN A 596 -8.42 -18.65 -15.00
C ASN A 596 -9.00 -17.32 -14.49
N HIS A 597 -8.17 -16.28 -14.40
CA HIS A 597 -8.58 -14.96 -14.00
C HIS A 597 -8.53 -14.02 -15.21
N ASN A 598 -9.65 -13.92 -15.94
CA ASN A 598 -9.79 -13.01 -17.06
C ASN A 598 -10.44 -11.72 -16.58
N GLY A 599 -9.88 -10.57 -16.91
CA GLY A 599 -10.44 -9.32 -16.41
C GLY A 599 -10.19 -8.11 -17.28
N ILE A 600 -11.05 -7.11 -17.05
CA ILE A 600 -10.97 -5.78 -17.63
C ILE A 600 -10.92 -4.77 -16.49
N GLU A 601 -9.91 -3.93 -16.49
CA GLU A 601 -9.77 -2.81 -15.54
C GLU A 601 -9.80 -1.49 -16.30
N GLY A 602 -10.58 -0.53 -15.79
CA GLY A 602 -10.69 0.79 -16.37
C GLY A 602 -10.54 1.88 -15.32
N GLU A 603 -9.81 2.92 -15.66
CA GLU A 603 -9.61 4.11 -14.83
C GLU A 603 -9.77 5.36 -15.70
N ILE A 604 -10.68 6.25 -15.31
CA ILE A 604 -10.93 7.54 -15.95
C ILE A 604 -10.86 8.62 -14.89
N ASN A 605 -10.08 9.64 -15.13
CA ASN A 605 -9.99 10.83 -14.29
C ASN A 605 -10.30 12.07 -15.13
N TYR A 606 -11.07 12.98 -14.58
CA TYR A 606 -11.31 14.29 -15.15
C TYR A 606 -11.00 15.39 -14.14
N THR A 607 -10.24 16.38 -14.56
CA THR A 607 -9.92 17.58 -13.75
C THR A 607 -10.39 18.82 -14.52
N SER A 608 -11.33 19.56 -13.94
CA SER A 608 -11.81 20.81 -14.56
C SER A 608 -10.72 21.89 -14.56
N THR A 609 -10.88 22.88 -15.42
CA THR A 609 -10.13 24.15 -15.25
C THR A 609 -10.48 24.75 -13.90
N LYS A 610 -9.50 25.34 -13.25
CA LYS A 610 -9.70 26.14 -12.06
C LYS A 610 -10.51 27.39 -12.42
N THR A 611 -11.62 27.63 -11.74
CA THR A 611 -12.50 28.78 -11.93
C THR A 611 -12.57 29.58 -10.62
N ASN A 612 -13.24 30.74 -10.63
CA ASN A 612 -13.49 31.53 -9.41
C ASN A 612 -14.34 30.78 -8.36
N TYR A 613 -15.03 29.71 -8.74
CA TYR A 613 -15.78 28.85 -7.83
C TYR A 613 -14.93 27.71 -7.26
N GLY A 614 -13.82 27.37 -7.92
CA GLY A 614 -12.90 26.32 -7.53
C GLY A 614 -12.57 25.33 -8.66
N GLN A 615 -12.12 24.15 -8.28
CA GLN A 615 -11.74 23.05 -9.17
C GLN A 615 -12.55 21.80 -8.83
N LEU A 616 -13.08 21.16 -9.88
CA LEU A 616 -13.80 19.89 -9.79
C LEU A 616 -12.91 18.77 -10.34
N ASN A 617 -12.80 17.69 -9.58
CA ASN A 617 -12.20 16.44 -10.04
C ASN A 617 -13.28 15.35 -9.99
N PHE A 618 -13.30 14.53 -11.01
CA PHE A 618 -14.18 13.37 -11.11
C PHE A 618 -13.36 12.15 -11.50
N TYR A 619 -13.66 10.99 -10.93
CA TYR A 619 -13.02 9.74 -11.30
C TYR A 619 -14.02 8.59 -11.37
N ILE A 620 -13.71 7.64 -12.26
CA ILE A 620 -14.37 6.34 -12.40
C ILE A 620 -13.30 5.29 -12.42
N ASN A 621 -13.38 4.33 -11.52
CA ASN A 621 -12.53 3.14 -11.51
C ASN A 621 -13.42 1.90 -11.51
N THR A 622 -13.18 0.97 -12.41
CA THR A 622 -14.00 -0.23 -12.55
C THR A 622 -13.16 -1.46 -12.84
N SER A 623 -13.62 -2.60 -12.36
CA SER A 623 -13.13 -3.92 -12.76
C SER A 623 -14.29 -4.84 -13.11
N LEU A 624 -14.12 -5.62 -14.17
CA LEU A 624 -14.99 -6.72 -14.56
C LEU A 624 -14.18 -8.01 -14.41
N ASN A 625 -14.64 -8.92 -13.59
CA ASN A 625 -13.91 -10.10 -13.16
C ASN A 625 -14.63 -11.36 -13.65
N MET A 626 -14.01 -12.04 -14.62
CA MET A 626 -14.50 -13.30 -15.20
C MET A 626 -13.55 -14.42 -14.75
N TYR A 627 -13.59 -14.73 -13.45
CA TYR A 627 -12.68 -15.69 -12.84
C TYR A 627 -13.40 -17.01 -12.59
N THR A 628 -12.80 -18.09 -13.04
CA THR A 628 -13.39 -19.42 -12.95
C THR A 628 -12.35 -20.45 -12.50
N PHE A 629 -12.83 -21.50 -11.88
CA PHE A 629 -12.07 -22.72 -11.77
C PHE A 629 -11.98 -23.36 -13.16
N ASP A 630 -10.77 -23.65 -13.63
CA ASP A 630 -10.52 -24.34 -14.90
C ASP A 630 -10.59 -25.86 -14.69
N GLU A 631 -9.87 -26.34 -13.69
CA GLU A 631 -9.93 -27.72 -13.21
C GLU A 631 -9.96 -27.65 -11.69
N PHE A 632 -11.01 -28.13 -11.06
CA PHE A 632 -11.10 -28.14 -9.61
C PHE A 632 -12.02 -29.25 -9.10
N THR A 633 -11.41 -30.34 -8.63
CA THR A 633 -12.12 -31.42 -7.94
C THR A 633 -11.75 -31.40 -6.46
N ASP A 634 -12.76 -31.39 -5.61
CA ASP A 634 -12.62 -31.45 -4.15
C ASP A 634 -13.35 -32.69 -3.64
N LEU A 635 -12.59 -33.64 -3.08
CA LEU A 635 -13.09 -34.96 -2.77
C LEU A 635 -13.72 -35.60 -4.02
N GLU A 636 -15.04 -35.80 -4.00
CA GLU A 636 -15.80 -36.38 -5.15
C GLU A 636 -16.57 -35.33 -5.95
N ALA A 637 -16.53 -34.04 -5.53
CA ALA A 637 -17.26 -32.97 -6.19
C ALA A 637 -16.37 -32.25 -7.22
N ASP A 638 -16.86 -32.11 -8.44
CA ASP A 638 -16.22 -31.33 -9.49
C ASP A 638 -16.84 -29.93 -9.54
N PHE A 639 -16.01 -28.92 -9.27
CA PHE A 639 -16.38 -27.50 -9.30
C PHE A 639 -15.83 -26.76 -10.54
N SER A 640 -15.27 -27.49 -11.50
CA SER A 640 -14.75 -26.93 -12.75
C SER A 640 -15.81 -26.11 -13.50
N GLY A 641 -15.44 -24.94 -13.96
CA GLY A 641 -16.34 -23.98 -14.61
C GLY A 641 -17.09 -23.04 -13.67
N ASN A 642 -17.13 -23.30 -12.37
CA ASN A 642 -17.74 -22.41 -11.37
C ASN A 642 -16.94 -21.09 -11.24
N ASN A 643 -17.65 -20.02 -10.85
CA ASN A 643 -17.00 -18.74 -10.55
C ASN A 643 -16.11 -18.88 -9.30
N LEU A 644 -14.98 -18.18 -9.32
CA LEU A 644 -14.02 -18.19 -8.21
C LEU A 644 -14.64 -17.60 -6.96
N THR A 645 -14.58 -18.36 -5.85
CA THR A 645 -15.17 -18.02 -4.56
C THR A 645 -14.50 -16.79 -3.94
N GLY A 646 -15.29 -15.92 -3.32
CA GLY A 646 -14.81 -14.73 -2.60
C GLY A 646 -14.53 -13.53 -3.50
N VAL A 647 -14.78 -13.62 -4.80
CA VAL A 647 -14.50 -12.56 -5.78
C VAL A 647 -15.81 -11.96 -6.33
N PRO A 648 -16.01 -10.64 -6.24
CA PRO A 648 -17.14 -9.98 -6.89
C PRO A 648 -17.02 -10.01 -8.43
N LYS A 649 -18.14 -10.23 -9.13
CA LYS A 649 -18.19 -10.20 -10.60
C LYS A 649 -17.74 -8.85 -11.18
N ASN A 650 -18.06 -7.77 -10.50
CA ASN A 650 -17.64 -6.42 -10.87
C ASN A 650 -17.52 -5.53 -9.64
N ILE A 651 -16.69 -4.49 -9.77
CA ILE A 651 -16.56 -3.41 -8.79
C ILE A 651 -16.52 -2.11 -9.58
N MET A 652 -17.29 -1.11 -9.12
CA MET A 652 -17.24 0.23 -9.68
C MET A 652 -17.12 1.26 -8.56
N ASN A 653 -16.20 2.20 -8.71
CA ASN A 653 -16.04 3.34 -7.82
C ASN A 653 -16.17 4.63 -8.63
N LEU A 654 -17.06 5.51 -8.16
CA LEU A 654 -17.26 6.85 -8.71
C LEU A 654 -16.91 7.86 -7.63
N GLY A 655 -16.17 8.90 -7.98
CA GLY A 655 -15.86 9.94 -7.01
C GLY A 655 -15.88 11.33 -7.58
N ILE A 656 -16.29 12.27 -6.72
CA ILE A 656 -16.32 13.70 -7.02
C ILE A 656 -15.60 14.44 -5.91
N ASP A 657 -14.61 15.25 -6.29
CA ASP A 657 -13.95 16.18 -5.38
C ASP A 657 -14.18 17.63 -5.84
N LEU A 658 -14.71 18.45 -4.97
CA LEU A 658 -14.78 19.89 -5.16
C LEU A 658 -13.78 20.58 -4.23
N ILE A 659 -12.95 21.45 -4.78
CA ILE A 659 -12.01 22.30 -4.02
C ILE A 659 -12.34 23.75 -4.36
N SER A 660 -13.01 24.45 -3.44
CA SER A 660 -13.45 25.83 -3.65
C SER A 660 -12.33 26.85 -3.40
N GLU A 661 -12.31 27.95 -4.15
CA GLU A 661 -11.48 29.13 -3.87
C GLU A 661 -11.76 29.74 -2.49
N LYS A 662 -12.96 29.56 -1.94
CA LYS A 662 -13.35 29.97 -0.59
C LYS A 662 -12.84 29.01 0.50
N LYS A 663 -11.92 28.07 0.13
CA LYS A 663 -11.23 27.15 1.04
C LYS A 663 -12.12 26.02 1.60
N PHE A 664 -13.35 25.88 1.12
CA PHE A 664 -14.18 24.70 1.35
C PHE A 664 -13.77 23.59 0.40
N TYR A 665 -13.92 22.36 0.84
CA TYR A 665 -13.81 21.20 -0.01
C TYR A 665 -14.93 20.20 0.30
N ALA A 666 -15.30 19.44 -0.70
CA ALA A 666 -16.22 18.33 -0.57
C ALA A 666 -15.69 17.13 -1.35
N ASN A 667 -15.86 15.95 -0.79
CA ASN A 667 -15.57 14.68 -1.42
C ASN A 667 -16.79 13.78 -1.31
N LEU A 668 -17.16 13.15 -2.41
CA LEU A 668 -18.21 12.12 -2.47
C LEU A 668 -17.61 10.91 -3.17
N ASN A 669 -17.83 9.72 -2.60
CA ASN A 669 -17.40 8.45 -3.18
C ASN A 669 -18.58 7.47 -3.15
N PHE A 670 -18.92 6.94 -4.32
CA PHE A 670 -19.90 5.87 -4.50
C PHE A 670 -19.16 4.60 -4.92
N GLN A 671 -19.43 3.50 -4.25
CA GLN A 671 -18.91 2.17 -4.56
C GLN A 671 -20.09 1.22 -4.81
N ALA A 672 -20.04 0.50 -5.92
CA ALA A 672 -20.92 -0.62 -6.21
C ALA A 672 -20.09 -1.90 -6.30
N VAL A 673 -20.51 -2.93 -5.56
CA VAL A 673 -19.91 -4.27 -5.52
C VAL A 673 -20.93 -5.27 -6.02
N GLY A 674 -20.57 -6.03 -7.03
CA GLY A 674 -21.41 -7.08 -7.59
C GLY A 674 -21.55 -8.29 -6.69
N GLU A 675 -22.37 -9.23 -7.11
CA GLU A 675 -22.58 -10.51 -6.44
C GLU A 675 -21.27 -11.26 -6.22
N ILE A 676 -21.13 -11.92 -5.05
CA ILE A 676 -19.93 -12.68 -4.66
C ILE A 676 -20.32 -14.11 -4.31
N PRO A 677 -19.80 -15.15 -5.00
CA PRO A 677 -19.98 -16.53 -4.57
C PRO A 677 -19.24 -16.79 -3.26
N VAL A 678 -19.90 -17.43 -2.28
CA VAL A 678 -19.38 -17.64 -0.93
C VAL A 678 -18.84 -19.04 -0.72
N ASN A 679 -19.26 -19.99 -1.54
CA ASN A 679 -18.76 -21.36 -1.55
C ASN A 679 -18.38 -21.82 -2.96
N ASP A 680 -17.51 -22.82 -3.06
CA ASP A 680 -16.96 -23.34 -4.33
C ASP A 680 -18.04 -24.00 -5.22
N ALA A 681 -19.11 -24.50 -4.63
CA ALA A 681 -20.26 -25.02 -5.37
C ALA A 681 -21.13 -23.93 -6.02
N ASN A 682 -20.87 -22.64 -5.72
CA ASN A 682 -21.66 -21.50 -6.17
C ASN A 682 -23.17 -21.65 -5.82
N THR A 683 -23.48 -22.22 -4.67
CA THR A 683 -24.87 -22.37 -4.17
C THR A 683 -25.27 -21.28 -3.18
N VAL A 684 -24.29 -20.58 -2.61
CA VAL A 684 -24.50 -19.47 -1.68
C VAL A 684 -23.79 -18.24 -2.22
N PHE A 685 -24.50 -17.11 -2.22
CA PHE A 685 -23.99 -15.84 -2.72
C PHE A 685 -24.20 -14.73 -1.69
N ASN A 686 -23.33 -13.76 -1.69
CA ASN A 686 -23.57 -12.48 -1.06
C ASN A 686 -24.20 -11.52 -2.08
N ASP A 687 -25.29 -10.89 -1.72
CA ASP A 687 -26.02 -9.94 -2.58
C ASP A 687 -25.16 -8.75 -2.97
N PRO A 688 -25.40 -8.17 -4.16
CA PRO A 688 -24.79 -6.90 -4.55
C PRO A 688 -25.15 -5.77 -3.59
N TYR A 689 -24.21 -4.84 -3.41
CA TYR A 689 -24.45 -3.69 -2.54
C TYR A 689 -23.78 -2.42 -3.05
N GLU A 690 -24.33 -1.28 -2.64
CA GLU A 690 -23.82 0.04 -2.93
C GLU A 690 -23.56 0.82 -1.65
N LEU A 691 -22.41 1.51 -1.60
CA LEU A 691 -22.02 2.37 -0.50
C LEU A 691 -21.78 3.78 -1.00
N LEU A 692 -22.33 4.77 -0.30
CA LEU A 692 -22.07 6.19 -0.54
C LEU A 692 -21.38 6.77 0.69
N ASN A 693 -20.18 7.34 0.49
CA ASN A 693 -19.41 8.00 1.53
C ASN A 693 -19.17 9.46 1.15
N GLY A 694 -19.17 10.35 2.13
CA GLY A 694 -18.96 11.77 1.88
C GLY A 694 -18.19 12.46 2.99
N LYS A 695 -17.45 13.52 2.62
CA LYS A 695 -16.72 14.38 3.54
C LYS A 695 -16.74 15.81 3.05
N ILE A 696 -17.04 16.73 3.92
CA ILE A 696 -16.94 18.16 3.66
C ILE A 696 -16.02 18.80 4.70
N GLY A 697 -15.32 19.85 4.31
CA GLY A 697 -14.44 20.53 5.24
C GLY A 697 -14.06 21.92 4.79
N TYR A 698 -13.41 22.62 5.71
CA TYR A 698 -12.90 23.97 5.51
C TYR A 698 -11.42 23.98 5.92
N GLN A 699 -10.54 24.43 5.01
CA GLN A 699 -9.11 24.49 5.25
C GLN A 699 -8.62 25.92 5.04
N ASN A 700 -7.97 26.48 6.05
CA ASN A 700 -7.43 27.84 5.99
C ASN A 700 -6.02 27.92 6.57
N THR A 701 -5.24 28.87 6.03
CA THR A 701 -3.92 29.24 6.58
C THR A 701 -4.05 30.58 7.29
N ILE A 702 -3.76 30.59 8.59
CA ILE A 702 -3.86 31.76 9.48
C ILE A 702 -2.44 32.25 9.78
N LYS A 703 -2.17 33.54 9.62
CA LYS A 703 -0.88 34.19 9.96
C LYS A 703 0.37 33.48 9.36
N LYS A 704 0.26 32.93 8.13
CA LYS A 704 1.34 32.24 7.38
C LYS A 704 1.89 30.95 8.02
N HIS A 705 1.75 30.75 9.30
CA HIS A 705 2.33 29.62 10.06
C HIS A 705 1.31 28.54 10.44
N TRP A 706 0.07 28.91 10.67
CA TRP A 706 -0.97 27.99 11.10
C TRP A 706 -1.87 27.58 9.95
N LYS A 707 -1.95 26.30 9.69
CA LYS A 707 -2.91 25.70 8.75
C LYS A 707 -3.91 24.89 9.55
N CYS A 708 -5.18 25.30 9.52
CA CYS A 708 -6.28 24.61 10.19
C CYS A 708 -7.18 23.97 9.15
N ASN A 709 -7.61 22.74 9.41
CA ASN A 709 -8.59 22.00 8.63
C ASN A 709 -9.64 21.43 9.58
N VAL A 710 -10.91 21.78 9.37
CA VAL A 710 -12.05 21.24 10.13
C VAL A 710 -12.96 20.51 9.14
N TYR A 711 -13.41 19.32 9.51
CA TYR A 711 -14.23 18.51 8.61
C TYR A 711 -15.28 17.69 9.35
N ILE A 712 -16.32 17.32 8.62
CA ILE A 712 -17.30 16.30 8.97
C ILE A 712 -17.47 15.35 7.79
N GLY A 713 -17.65 14.09 8.08
CA GLY A 713 -17.89 13.05 7.09
C GLY A 713 -18.93 12.05 7.55
N ALA A 714 -19.47 11.33 6.60
CA ALA A 714 -20.38 10.23 6.82
C ALA A 714 -20.02 9.05 5.91
N ASN A 715 -20.05 7.84 6.45
CA ASN A 715 -19.91 6.62 5.70
C ASN A 715 -21.26 5.91 5.61
N ASN A 716 -21.42 5.12 4.53
CA ASN A 716 -22.65 4.39 4.23
C ASN A 716 -23.88 5.29 4.35
N ILE A 717 -23.89 6.41 3.64
CA ILE A 717 -24.97 7.42 3.69
C ILE A 717 -26.34 6.82 3.26
N LEU A 718 -26.29 5.77 2.44
CA LEU A 718 -27.50 5.05 1.99
C LEU A 718 -28.04 4.07 3.04
N ASP A 719 -27.35 3.92 4.16
CA ASP A 719 -27.63 2.95 5.23
C ASP A 719 -27.86 1.51 4.71
N LYS A 720 -27.09 1.15 3.69
CA LYS A 720 -27.20 -0.19 3.06
C LYS A 720 -26.64 -1.25 3.99
N LYS A 721 -27.47 -2.24 4.33
CA LYS A 721 -27.02 -3.46 4.99
C LYS A 721 -26.15 -4.26 4.03
N HIS A 722 -24.95 -4.65 4.46
CA HIS A 722 -23.99 -5.38 3.65
C HIS A 722 -23.05 -6.19 4.52
N ALA A 723 -22.47 -7.24 3.96
CA ALA A 723 -21.33 -7.93 4.57
C ALA A 723 -20.02 -7.22 4.17
N SER A 724 -19.26 -6.76 5.14
CA SER A 724 -17.95 -6.12 4.92
C SER A 724 -16.84 -7.14 4.67
N GLN A 725 -17.01 -8.36 5.16
CA GLN A 725 -16.16 -9.52 4.87
C GLN A 725 -17.00 -10.80 4.82
N LEU A 726 -16.53 -11.79 4.08
CA LEU A 726 -17.17 -13.09 3.92
C LEU A 726 -16.25 -14.19 4.44
N GLN A 727 -16.79 -15.09 5.27
CA GLN A 727 -16.16 -16.35 5.61
C GLN A 727 -16.46 -17.35 4.50
N ILE A 728 -15.53 -17.52 3.57
CA ILE A 728 -15.74 -18.42 2.44
C ILE A 728 -15.71 -19.89 2.88
N ASN A 729 -16.45 -20.75 2.19
CA ASN A 729 -16.54 -22.19 2.46
C ASN A 729 -16.80 -22.51 3.94
N ALA A 730 -17.54 -21.66 4.66
CA ALA A 730 -17.86 -21.90 6.06
C ALA A 730 -18.68 -23.18 6.21
N ILE A 731 -18.32 -24.00 7.19
CA ILE A 731 -19.05 -25.21 7.56
C ILE A 731 -19.94 -24.96 8.77
N GLY A 732 -21.05 -25.68 8.86
CA GLY A 732 -21.89 -25.68 10.06
C GLY A 732 -21.33 -26.61 11.13
N PHE A 733 -21.38 -26.17 12.37
CA PHE A 733 -20.93 -26.97 13.52
C PHE A 733 -22.11 -27.28 14.44
N GLY A 734 -22.17 -28.50 14.96
CA GLY A 734 -23.19 -28.91 15.92
C GLY A 734 -24.64 -28.77 15.44
N GLY A 735 -24.87 -28.95 14.13
CA GLY A 735 -26.19 -28.79 13.52
C GLY A 735 -26.62 -27.33 13.24
N ASN A 736 -25.77 -26.35 13.53
CA ASN A 736 -26.04 -24.95 13.23
C ASN A 736 -25.68 -24.61 11.78
N ALA A 737 -26.37 -23.61 11.21
CA ALA A 737 -26.09 -23.10 9.87
C ALA A 737 -24.69 -22.48 9.76
N PRO A 738 -24.04 -22.60 8.59
CA PRO A 738 -22.74 -21.98 8.34
C PRO A 738 -22.77 -20.46 8.56
N ARG A 739 -21.67 -19.90 9.10
CA ARG A 739 -21.53 -18.47 9.39
C ARG A 739 -20.67 -17.80 8.33
N TYR A 740 -21.30 -17.21 7.34
CA TYR A 740 -20.62 -16.60 6.19
C TYR A 740 -20.35 -15.10 6.34
N PHE A 741 -21.16 -14.36 7.12
CA PHE A 741 -21.27 -12.91 6.97
C PHE A 741 -20.69 -12.13 8.15
N TYR A 742 -19.77 -11.21 7.88
CA TYR A 742 -19.35 -10.19 8.83
C TYR A 742 -20.14 -8.92 8.57
N PRO A 743 -21.04 -8.48 9.47
CA PRO A 743 -21.83 -7.28 9.26
C PRO A 743 -20.99 -6.03 9.11
N GLY A 744 -21.20 -5.30 8.01
CA GLY A 744 -20.60 -4.00 7.78
C GLY A 744 -21.25 -2.90 8.62
N LEU A 745 -20.54 -1.77 8.77
CA LEU A 745 -21.06 -0.62 9.50
C LEU A 745 -22.30 -0.02 8.79
N PRO A 746 -23.40 0.23 9.51
CA PRO A 746 -24.51 1.01 9.00
C PRO A 746 -24.11 2.48 8.82
N PHE A 747 -25.05 3.35 8.51
CA PHE A 747 -24.79 4.78 8.49
C PHE A 747 -24.04 5.24 9.74
N ASN A 748 -22.92 5.91 9.55
CA ASN A 748 -22.11 6.43 10.64
C ASN A 748 -21.47 7.76 10.26
N ILE A 749 -21.21 8.58 11.27
CA ILE A 749 -20.65 9.93 11.10
C ILE A 749 -19.32 10.05 11.85
N TYR A 750 -18.46 10.92 11.34
CA TYR A 750 -17.22 11.30 11.99
C TYR A 750 -16.89 12.77 11.70
N GLY A 751 -16.11 13.39 12.56
CA GLY A 751 -15.64 14.75 12.35
C GLY A 751 -14.32 14.97 13.03
N GLY A 752 -13.61 16.01 12.62
CA GLY A 752 -12.30 16.25 13.21
C GLY A 752 -11.70 17.61 12.87
N ILE A 753 -10.62 17.88 13.54
CA ILE A 753 -9.78 19.06 13.35
C ILE A 753 -8.33 18.64 13.15
N ASN A 754 -7.66 19.28 12.21
CA ASN A 754 -6.23 19.11 11.99
C ASN A 754 -5.56 20.48 12.00
N ILE A 755 -4.59 20.66 12.88
CA ILE A 755 -3.83 21.89 13.07
C ILE A 755 -2.37 21.60 12.72
N ASN A 756 -1.83 22.34 11.76
CA ASN A 756 -0.42 22.28 11.41
C ASN A 756 0.23 23.64 11.69
N TYR A 757 1.35 23.61 12.35
CA TYR A 757 2.18 24.77 12.61
C TYR A 757 3.52 24.64 11.88
N ARG A 758 3.85 25.62 11.06
CA ARG A 758 5.16 25.71 10.40
C ARG A 758 6.11 26.51 11.28
N LEU A 759 7.18 25.84 11.74
CA LEU A 759 8.22 26.41 12.58
C LEU A 759 9.15 27.34 11.82
#